data_c9335e4dd97a66ad69a43740179041a2
#
_entry.id   c9335e4dd97a66ad69a43740179041a2
#
_cell.length_a   1.000
_cell.length_b   1.000
_cell.length_c   1.000
_cell.angle_alpha   90.00
_cell.angle_beta   90.00
_cell.angle_gamma   90.00
#
_symmetry.space_group_name_H-M   'P 1'
#
loop_
_entity.id
_entity.type
_entity.pdbx_description
1 polymer ?
#
loop_
_entity_poly.entity_id
_entity_poly.type
_entity_poly.pdbx_seq_one_letter_code
_entity_poly.pdbx_strand_id
1 'polypeptide(L)'
;MRDGAPSAAHAFFAACPRHVSELLAGELAALGIAVTREHPAGVAFEGPLEHGWLACLESRTASRVLLGIGRVPLDDADTMYRALHEIPWEDHLAATGTLAVDVVGEGPAWIRHTQYAAMRAKDAIVDRFRDRTGERPSVDLDDPQLRISLRLARGHADVALDLGGDPLHRRGYRQSVVEAPLKENLAAALLMRCGWPALAGEGAAFFDPMCGSGTFVIEAALIAARIAPGLLRRRFGFERWPGHDAVAWQRMREAALARRDFAALSRGRFRGSDRDQSAIHAAIANANRAGLGDYLSFERRDVAALSPATEPRGLVLVNPPYGARLEDERTLGPIYEALGKSLAANFQGWVGGVFTGNPPLGRALGLRAHRSHTFLNGAIECRLLRFEIGPDAVEPDPATVRAARLEAARVRPGAQMFANRLRKNLQRLEAWARRDDVACFRVYDADMPEYSFAIDLYGNGERWACVQEYAAPPTIERVAVRARRDEAMSVLPEVLGLPDERIVLKVRRRQRGGEQYEKEGEQGRFHEVREGCYRFLVNFTDYLDTGLFLDHRITRRRVGELAAGRRFLNLFAYTGTATVHAAGGGATATTTVDMSHTYLDWAKRNLALNGLAGPQHGFVQADCLSWLDDAAAPGGARYGFVFLDPPTTSRSKRMEQGFDVQRDHVALLERVARLLEPGGTILFSNNYQRFRLDTGALGAFEIEDITRATIPEDFKRNARIHAAWLLKLR
;
A
#
# COMPACT_ATOMS: atom_id res chain seq x y z
N MET A 1 16.82 59.35 -24.86
CA MET A 1 17.02 58.61 -23.62
C MET A 1 15.94 59.03 -22.65
N ARG A 2 14.92 58.20 -22.47
CA ARG A 2 13.96 58.36 -21.36
C ARG A 2 14.42 57.35 -20.31
N ASP A 3 14.88 57.86 -19.19
CA ASP A 3 15.24 57.07 -18.01
C ASP A 3 14.04 56.23 -17.61
N GLY A 4 14.20 54.89 -17.68
CA GLY A 4 13.19 53.97 -17.28
C GLY A 4 12.97 54.04 -15.79
N ALA A 5 11.78 54.47 -15.36
CA ALA A 5 11.32 54.24 -14.01
C ALA A 5 11.43 52.74 -13.70
N PRO A 6 11.87 52.33 -12.49
CA PRO A 6 11.93 50.92 -12.14
C PRO A 6 10.53 50.32 -12.36
N SER A 7 10.42 49.28 -13.21
CA SER A 7 9.20 48.50 -13.39
C SER A 7 8.74 48.02 -12.02
N ALA A 8 7.47 48.22 -11.69
CA ALA A 8 6.91 47.81 -10.41
C ALA A 8 7.15 46.28 -10.21
N ALA A 9 7.72 45.95 -9.07
CA ALA A 9 7.93 44.54 -8.75
C ALA A 9 6.60 43.88 -8.39
N HIS A 10 6.25 42.84 -9.11
CA HIS A 10 5.05 42.03 -8.89
C HIS A 10 5.40 40.73 -8.15
N ALA A 11 4.48 40.27 -7.32
CA ALA A 11 4.62 38.99 -6.63
C ALA A 11 3.98 37.86 -7.43
N PHE A 12 4.73 36.76 -7.61
CA PHE A 12 4.29 35.59 -8.35
C PHE A 12 4.40 34.33 -7.51
N PHE A 13 3.61 33.32 -7.88
CA PHE A 13 3.72 31.97 -7.38
C PHE A 13 3.64 30.97 -8.55
N ALA A 14 4.73 30.24 -8.79
CA ALA A 14 4.73 29.12 -9.72
C ALA A 14 4.40 27.83 -8.96
N ALA A 15 3.22 27.28 -9.23
CA ALA A 15 2.77 26.02 -8.63
C ALA A 15 3.40 24.82 -9.36
N CYS A 16 3.75 23.77 -8.62
CA CYS A 16 4.28 22.52 -9.18
C CYS A 16 3.76 21.30 -8.42
N PRO A 17 3.93 20.07 -8.94
CA PRO A 17 3.68 18.85 -8.18
C PRO A 17 4.52 18.81 -6.89
N ARG A 18 4.01 18.16 -5.84
CA ARG A 18 4.81 17.98 -4.59
C ARG A 18 6.13 17.28 -4.89
N HIS A 19 7.17 17.63 -4.15
CA HIS A 19 8.54 17.15 -4.30
C HIS A 19 9.27 17.60 -5.59
N VAL A 20 8.74 18.62 -6.29
CA VAL A 20 9.31 19.18 -7.53
C VAL A 20 9.79 20.63 -7.31
N SER A 21 9.48 21.27 -6.18
CA SER A 21 9.77 22.68 -5.92
C SER A 21 11.25 23.05 -6.07
N GLU A 22 12.18 22.21 -5.61
CA GLU A 22 13.62 22.40 -5.76
C GLU A 22 14.04 22.45 -7.25
N LEU A 23 13.47 21.58 -8.09
CA LEU A 23 13.73 21.58 -9.54
C LEU A 23 13.17 22.83 -10.19
N LEU A 24 11.95 23.25 -9.81
CA LEU A 24 11.35 24.48 -10.30
C LEU A 24 12.14 25.72 -9.88
N ALA A 25 12.61 25.77 -8.64
CA ALA A 25 13.46 26.87 -8.19
C ALA A 25 14.76 26.95 -9.00
N GLY A 26 15.39 25.82 -9.29
CA GLY A 26 16.55 25.74 -10.17
C GLY A 26 16.26 26.19 -11.60
N GLU A 27 15.09 25.83 -12.18
CA GLU A 27 14.67 26.31 -13.50
C GLU A 27 14.53 27.85 -13.51
N LEU A 28 13.81 28.42 -12.54
CA LEU A 28 13.58 29.86 -12.45
C LEU A 28 14.91 30.64 -12.26
N ALA A 29 15.79 30.14 -11.38
CA ALA A 29 17.10 30.73 -11.18
C ALA A 29 17.96 30.71 -12.47
N ALA A 30 17.90 29.62 -13.24
CA ALA A 30 18.60 29.51 -14.54
C ALA A 30 18.04 30.48 -15.60
N LEU A 31 16.79 30.94 -15.46
CA LEU A 31 16.16 31.96 -16.27
C LEU A 31 16.45 33.39 -15.78
N GLY A 32 17.24 33.56 -14.72
CA GLY A 32 17.54 34.87 -14.09
C GLY A 32 16.41 35.40 -13.20
N ILE A 33 15.44 34.57 -12.83
CA ILE A 33 14.32 34.94 -11.96
C ILE A 33 14.70 34.69 -10.51
N ALA A 34 14.67 35.73 -9.68
CA ALA A 34 15.04 35.68 -8.26
C ALA A 34 13.92 34.98 -7.45
N VAL A 35 14.19 33.77 -6.95
CA VAL A 35 13.30 33.03 -6.08
C VAL A 35 13.33 33.64 -4.66
N THR A 36 12.16 33.99 -4.13
CA THR A 36 12.02 34.54 -2.77
C THR A 36 11.74 33.47 -1.72
N ARG A 37 11.00 32.45 -2.07
CA ARG A 37 10.66 31.35 -1.14
C ARG A 37 10.25 30.06 -1.86
N GLU A 38 10.79 28.92 -1.41
CA GLU A 38 10.30 27.60 -1.78
C GLU A 38 9.18 27.16 -0.83
N HIS A 39 8.19 26.45 -1.41
CA HIS A 39 7.06 25.85 -0.70
C HIS A 39 6.80 24.46 -1.28
N PRO A 40 6.27 23.46 -0.51
CA PRO A 40 5.98 22.12 -1.02
C PRO A 40 5.07 22.06 -2.25
N ALA A 41 4.27 23.12 -2.49
CA ALA A 41 3.34 23.22 -3.64
C ALA A 41 3.85 24.11 -4.78
N GLY A 42 5.05 24.71 -4.67
CA GLY A 42 5.59 25.60 -5.69
C GLY A 42 6.63 26.58 -5.16
N VAL A 43 6.87 27.63 -5.93
CA VAL A 43 7.95 28.61 -5.69
C VAL A 43 7.38 30.01 -5.81
N ALA A 44 7.65 30.86 -4.81
CA ALA A 44 7.36 32.29 -4.86
C ALA A 44 8.55 33.07 -5.43
N PHE A 45 8.29 34.06 -6.28
CA PHE A 45 9.29 34.93 -6.86
C PHE A 45 8.72 36.32 -7.09
N GLU A 46 9.59 37.31 -7.26
CA GLU A 46 9.23 38.69 -7.51
C GLU A 46 9.97 39.25 -8.73
N GLY A 47 9.38 40.22 -9.40
CA GLY A 47 10.00 40.87 -10.52
C GLY A 47 9.01 41.58 -11.45
N PRO A 48 9.46 42.04 -12.63
CA PRO A 48 8.60 42.62 -13.66
C PRO A 48 7.65 41.58 -14.22
N LEU A 49 6.59 42.02 -14.92
CA LEU A 49 5.58 41.13 -15.51
C LEU A 49 6.17 40.07 -16.47
N GLU A 50 7.22 40.47 -17.18
CA GLU A 50 7.97 39.61 -18.09
C GLU A 50 8.51 38.33 -17.41
N HIS A 51 8.85 38.37 -16.11
CA HIS A 51 9.28 37.21 -15.36
C HIS A 51 8.16 36.16 -15.24
N GLY A 52 6.91 36.60 -15.06
CA GLY A 52 5.75 35.72 -15.06
C GLY A 52 5.51 35.08 -16.45
N TRP A 53 5.64 35.86 -17.52
CA TRP A 53 5.50 35.36 -18.90
C TRP A 53 6.65 34.41 -19.25
N LEU A 54 7.88 34.75 -18.85
CA LEU A 54 9.06 33.90 -19.06
C LEU A 54 8.91 32.55 -18.34
N ALA A 55 8.43 32.56 -17.11
CA ALA A 55 8.14 31.35 -16.36
C ALA A 55 7.06 30.49 -17.04
N CYS A 56 6.02 31.10 -17.61
CA CYS A 56 5.01 30.39 -18.40
C CYS A 56 5.58 29.77 -19.68
N LEU A 57 6.48 30.48 -20.37
CA LEU A 57 7.06 30.04 -21.64
C LEU A 57 8.09 28.91 -21.44
N GLU A 58 8.98 29.05 -20.48
CA GLU A 58 10.21 28.25 -20.36
C GLU A 58 10.12 27.12 -19.34
N SER A 59 9.32 27.29 -18.25
CA SER A 59 9.33 26.27 -17.20
C SER A 59 8.71 24.98 -17.67
N ARG A 60 9.46 23.90 -17.48
CA ARG A 60 9.05 22.52 -17.77
C ARG A 60 8.27 21.88 -16.65
N THR A 61 8.55 22.31 -15.39
CA THR A 61 8.04 21.69 -14.18
C THR A 61 6.86 22.42 -13.54
N ALA A 62 6.66 23.69 -13.86
CA ALA A 62 5.49 24.43 -13.38
C ALA A 62 4.18 23.86 -13.89
N SER A 63 3.16 23.86 -13.02
CA SER A 63 1.77 23.52 -13.34
C SER A 63 0.95 24.75 -13.70
N ARG A 64 1.19 25.87 -12.99
CA ARG A 64 0.57 27.18 -13.18
C ARG A 64 1.54 28.27 -12.76
N VAL A 65 1.41 29.46 -13.30
CA VAL A 65 2.09 30.67 -12.83
C VAL A 65 1.01 31.69 -12.49
N LEU A 66 1.00 32.11 -11.22
CA LEU A 66 -0.02 32.96 -10.62
C LEU A 66 0.56 34.33 -10.33
N LEU A 67 -0.06 35.41 -10.81
CA LEU A 67 0.24 36.79 -10.48
C LEU A 67 -0.61 37.21 -9.28
N GLY A 68 -0.01 37.51 -8.15
CA GLY A 68 -0.70 37.98 -6.96
C GLY A 68 -1.28 39.38 -7.16
N ILE A 69 -2.58 39.59 -6.92
CA ILE A 69 -3.26 40.87 -7.02
C ILE A 69 -3.85 41.35 -5.70
N GLY A 70 -3.93 40.49 -4.68
CA GLY A 70 -4.45 40.86 -3.37
C GLY A 70 -4.53 39.73 -2.38
N ARG A 71 -4.93 40.09 -1.17
CA ARG A 71 -5.22 39.15 -0.09
C ARG A 71 -6.50 39.61 0.62
N VAL A 72 -7.41 38.67 0.85
CA VAL A 72 -8.70 38.92 1.48
C VAL A 72 -8.87 38.10 2.75
N PRO A 73 -9.51 38.66 3.81
CA PRO A 73 -9.77 37.93 5.04
C PRO A 73 -10.84 36.85 4.83
N LEU A 74 -10.79 35.79 5.66
CA LEU A 74 -11.72 34.66 5.63
C LEU A 74 -12.45 34.48 6.99
N ASP A 75 -12.81 35.59 7.65
CA ASP A 75 -13.53 35.54 8.93
C ASP A 75 -14.92 34.89 8.73
N ASP A 76 -15.65 35.37 7.73
CA ASP A 76 -16.95 34.85 7.28
C ASP A 76 -17.17 35.08 5.79
N ALA A 77 -18.30 34.58 5.26
CA ALA A 77 -18.65 34.68 3.85
C ALA A 77 -18.88 36.13 3.35
N ASP A 78 -19.40 36.99 4.22
CA ASP A 78 -19.70 38.38 3.86
C ASP A 78 -18.46 39.26 3.91
N THR A 79 -17.55 38.99 4.82
CA THR A 79 -16.23 39.63 4.89
C THR A 79 -15.38 39.29 3.67
N MET A 80 -15.33 38.00 3.26
CA MET A 80 -14.67 37.59 2.03
C MET A 80 -15.29 38.26 0.81
N TYR A 81 -16.64 38.26 0.71
CA TYR A 81 -17.36 38.90 -0.40
C TYR A 81 -17.04 40.39 -0.52
N ARG A 82 -17.13 41.15 0.57
CA ARG A 82 -16.85 42.60 0.56
C ARG A 82 -15.41 42.89 0.16
N ALA A 83 -14.45 42.14 0.70
CA ALA A 83 -13.05 42.34 0.38
C ALA A 83 -12.74 42.01 -1.09
N LEU A 84 -13.37 40.98 -1.67
CA LEU A 84 -13.25 40.66 -3.09
C LEU A 84 -13.93 41.70 -3.97
N HIS A 85 -15.07 42.27 -3.55
CA HIS A 85 -15.76 43.33 -4.26
C HIS A 85 -14.96 44.63 -4.33
N GLU A 86 -14.09 44.92 -3.33
CA GLU A 86 -13.22 46.13 -3.31
C GLU A 86 -12.02 46.05 -4.28
N ILE A 87 -11.65 44.86 -4.77
CA ILE A 87 -10.55 44.70 -5.76
C ILE A 87 -11.00 45.36 -7.11
N PRO A 88 -10.14 46.22 -7.74
CA PRO A 88 -10.46 46.86 -8.98
C PRO A 88 -10.39 45.94 -10.18
N TRP A 89 -11.42 45.08 -10.31
CA TRP A 89 -11.49 44.05 -11.35
C TRP A 89 -11.57 44.62 -12.78
N GLU A 90 -12.03 45.85 -12.92
CA GLU A 90 -12.08 46.62 -14.17
C GLU A 90 -10.68 46.86 -14.78
N ASP A 91 -9.63 46.82 -13.98
CA ASP A 91 -8.23 46.92 -14.44
C ASP A 91 -7.77 45.56 -15.07
N HIS A 92 -8.50 44.48 -14.81
CA HIS A 92 -8.12 43.14 -15.22
C HIS A 92 -9.05 42.50 -16.27
N LEU A 93 -10.28 42.98 -16.39
CA LEU A 93 -11.27 42.41 -17.29
C LEU A 93 -12.26 43.47 -17.74
N ALA A 94 -12.70 43.43 -18.99
CA ALA A 94 -13.81 44.26 -19.46
C ALA A 94 -15.16 43.72 -18.96
N ALA A 95 -16.18 44.57 -18.78
CA ALA A 95 -17.53 44.17 -18.37
C ALA A 95 -18.20 43.15 -19.33
N THR A 96 -17.81 43.17 -20.60
CA THR A 96 -18.28 42.20 -21.64
C THR A 96 -17.43 40.93 -21.70
N GLY A 97 -16.41 40.80 -20.86
CA GLY A 97 -15.49 39.67 -20.87
C GLY A 97 -16.04 38.40 -20.19
N THR A 98 -15.24 37.35 -20.19
CA THR A 98 -15.56 36.07 -19.53
C THR A 98 -14.52 35.73 -18.42
N LEU A 99 -15.02 35.18 -17.33
CA LEU A 99 -14.17 34.79 -16.19
C LEU A 99 -14.47 33.38 -15.70
N ALA A 100 -13.46 32.78 -15.03
CA ALA A 100 -13.60 31.61 -14.17
C ALA A 100 -12.85 31.81 -12.84
N VAL A 101 -13.36 31.21 -11.75
CA VAL A 101 -12.74 31.26 -10.44
C VAL A 101 -12.43 29.85 -9.97
N ASP A 102 -11.15 29.58 -9.77
CA ASP A 102 -10.65 28.32 -9.19
C ASP A 102 -10.29 28.57 -7.71
N VAL A 103 -10.71 27.65 -6.82
CA VAL A 103 -10.41 27.73 -5.39
C VAL A 103 -9.64 26.49 -4.97
N VAL A 104 -8.51 26.68 -4.29
CA VAL A 104 -7.64 25.60 -3.80
C VAL A 104 -7.28 25.81 -2.34
N GLY A 105 -6.93 24.73 -1.64
CA GLY A 105 -6.55 24.77 -0.22
C GLY A 105 -7.71 24.48 0.72
N GLU A 106 -7.40 24.51 2.03
CA GLU A 106 -8.37 24.29 3.10
C GLU A 106 -8.72 25.62 3.75
N GLY A 107 -10.01 25.93 3.82
CA GLY A 107 -10.54 27.13 4.44
C GLY A 107 -11.08 26.90 5.84
N PRO A 108 -11.59 27.97 6.50
CA PRO A 108 -12.29 27.87 7.78
C PRO A 108 -13.58 27.03 7.65
N ALA A 109 -14.14 26.62 8.80
CA ALA A 109 -15.25 25.65 8.87
C ALA A 109 -16.53 26.08 8.11
N TRP A 110 -16.72 27.37 7.86
CA TRP A 110 -17.84 27.85 7.08
C TRP A 110 -17.72 27.57 5.57
N ILE A 111 -16.47 27.34 5.07
CA ILE A 111 -16.23 26.89 3.68
C ILE A 111 -16.25 25.36 3.65
N ARG A 112 -17.44 24.77 3.58
CA ARG A 112 -17.62 23.32 3.52
C ARG A 112 -17.10 22.70 2.22
N HIS A 113 -17.20 23.45 1.11
CA HIS A 113 -16.75 23.03 -0.23
C HIS A 113 -16.13 24.22 -0.97
N THR A 114 -15.00 23.99 -1.64
CA THR A 114 -14.31 25.02 -2.45
C THR A 114 -15.20 25.62 -3.52
N GLN A 115 -16.17 24.86 -4.07
CA GLN A 115 -17.13 25.33 -5.04
C GLN A 115 -18.03 26.45 -4.48
N TYR A 116 -18.42 26.39 -3.21
CA TYR A 116 -19.19 27.47 -2.57
C TYR A 116 -18.37 28.78 -2.51
N ALA A 117 -17.09 28.69 -2.12
CA ALA A 117 -16.20 29.84 -2.12
C ALA A 117 -15.98 30.41 -3.52
N ALA A 118 -15.87 29.55 -4.56
CA ALA A 118 -15.75 29.98 -5.94
C ALA A 118 -16.99 30.72 -6.44
N MET A 119 -18.19 30.23 -6.10
CA MET A 119 -19.44 30.90 -6.44
C MET A 119 -19.53 32.27 -5.74
N ARG A 120 -19.23 32.32 -4.44
CA ARG A 120 -19.29 33.58 -3.66
C ARG A 120 -18.30 34.62 -4.18
N ALA A 121 -17.09 34.16 -4.55
CA ALA A 121 -16.07 35.04 -5.13
C ALA A 121 -16.51 35.55 -6.52
N LYS A 122 -17.05 34.68 -7.36
CA LYS A 122 -17.63 35.07 -8.66
C LYS A 122 -18.75 36.12 -8.48
N ASP A 123 -19.64 35.92 -7.49
CA ASP A 123 -20.74 36.89 -7.24
C ASP A 123 -20.17 38.26 -6.85
N ALA A 124 -19.17 38.32 -5.96
CA ALA A 124 -18.53 39.57 -5.58
C ALA A 124 -17.91 40.34 -6.77
N ILE A 125 -17.26 39.60 -7.69
CA ILE A 125 -16.64 40.17 -8.88
C ILE A 125 -17.73 40.71 -9.85
N VAL A 126 -18.74 39.91 -10.13
CA VAL A 126 -19.81 40.27 -11.06
C VAL A 126 -20.63 41.43 -10.55
N ASP A 127 -20.92 41.48 -9.24
CA ASP A 127 -21.69 42.57 -8.63
C ASP A 127 -20.90 43.87 -8.64
N ARG A 128 -19.55 43.85 -8.43
CA ARG A 128 -18.74 45.05 -8.63
C ARG A 128 -18.85 45.63 -10.01
N PHE A 129 -18.77 44.81 -11.06
CA PHE A 129 -18.96 45.30 -12.43
C PHE A 129 -20.36 45.89 -12.62
N ARG A 130 -21.40 45.24 -12.11
CA ARG A 130 -22.77 45.75 -12.18
C ARG A 130 -22.89 47.11 -11.47
N ASP A 131 -22.32 47.26 -10.31
CA ASP A 131 -22.36 48.51 -9.53
C ASP A 131 -21.60 49.64 -10.20
N ARG A 132 -20.50 49.34 -10.91
CA ARG A 132 -19.64 50.34 -11.54
C ARG A 132 -20.04 50.69 -12.98
N THR A 133 -20.52 49.73 -13.76
CA THR A 133 -20.72 49.90 -15.21
C THR A 133 -22.14 49.62 -15.66
N GLY A 134 -23.01 49.05 -14.82
CA GLY A 134 -24.35 48.58 -15.20
C GLY A 134 -24.33 47.25 -15.99
N GLU A 135 -23.15 46.77 -16.39
CA GLU A 135 -22.94 45.52 -17.13
C GLU A 135 -22.25 44.49 -16.27
N ARG A 136 -22.20 43.27 -16.71
CA ARG A 136 -21.51 42.19 -15.97
C ARG A 136 -20.79 41.21 -16.89
N PRO A 137 -19.60 40.71 -16.54
CA PRO A 137 -18.91 39.65 -17.25
C PRO A 137 -19.68 38.31 -17.15
N SER A 138 -19.51 37.47 -18.14
CA SER A 138 -20.08 36.14 -18.20
C SER A 138 -19.11 35.13 -17.61
N VAL A 139 -19.62 33.94 -17.20
CA VAL A 139 -18.80 32.82 -16.74
C VAL A 139 -18.54 31.85 -17.90
N ASP A 140 -17.27 31.53 -18.12
CA ASP A 140 -16.83 30.49 -19.04
C ASP A 140 -15.79 29.64 -18.30
N LEU A 141 -16.12 28.37 -18.00
CA LEU A 141 -15.25 27.49 -17.24
C LEU A 141 -14.15 26.84 -18.10
N ASP A 142 -14.44 26.72 -19.41
CA ASP A 142 -13.53 26.02 -20.33
C ASP A 142 -12.45 26.95 -20.88
N ASP A 143 -12.86 28.14 -21.41
CA ASP A 143 -11.96 29.09 -22.07
C ASP A 143 -12.19 30.55 -21.62
N PRO A 144 -12.11 30.86 -20.33
CA PRO A 144 -12.31 32.19 -19.80
C PRO A 144 -11.25 33.17 -20.33
N GLN A 145 -11.65 34.43 -20.51
CA GLN A 145 -10.70 35.50 -20.81
C GLN A 145 -9.79 35.79 -19.63
N LEU A 146 -10.32 35.69 -18.40
CA LEU A 146 -9.56 35.81 -17.15
C LEU A 146 -9.85 34.63 -16.22
N ARG A 147 -8.80 33.90 -15.83
CA ARG A 147 -8.88 32.86 -14.82
C ARG A 147 -8.29 33.37 -13.50
N ILE A 148 -9.12 33.35 -12.46
CA ILE A 148 -8.79 33.86 -11.13
C ILE A 148 -8.57 32.67 -10.21
N SER A 149 -7.48 32.69 -9.44
CA SER A 149 -7.14 31.65 -8.45
C SER A 149 -7.25 32.23 -7.05
N LEU A 150 -8.08 31.61 -6.20
CA LEU A 150 -8.12 31.86 -4.77
C LEU A 150 -7.44 30.72 -4.04
N ARG A 151 -6.37 31.02 -3.29
CA ARG A 151 -5.71 30.07 -2.44
C ARG A 151 -6.10 30.29 -0.98
N LEU A 152 -6.91 29.39 -0.44
CA LEU A 152 -7.35 29.43 0.95
C LEU A 152 -6.18 29.12 1.88
N ALA A 153 -6.03 29.91 2.95
CA ALA A 153 -5.09 29.72 4.03
C ALA A 153 -5.78 30.04 5.37
N ARG A 154 -5.07 29.87 6.49
CA ARG A 154 -5.64 30.20 7.81
C ARG A 154 -5.90 31.71 7.91
N GLY A 155 -7.18 32.10 7.99
CA GLY A 155 -7.62 33.49 8.20
C GLY A 155 -7.61 34.37 6.96
N HIS A 156 -7.11 33.92 5.78
CA HIS A 156 -7.11 34.71 4.57
C HIS A 156 -7.11 33.85 3.31
N ALA A 157 -7.47 34.45 2.16
CA ALA A 157 -7.22 33.90 0.84
C ALA A 157 -6.29 34.82 0.04
N ASP A 158 -5.27 34.23 -0.61
CA ASP A 158 -4.48 34.91 -1.60
C ASP A 158 -5.25 34.93 -2.92
N VAL A 159 -5.38 36.08 -3.55
CA VAL A 159 -6.09 36.30 -4.82
C VAL A 159 -5.06 36.52 -5.92
N ALA A 160 -5.13 35.74 -6.98
CA ALA A 160 -4.17 35.80 -8.07
C ALA A 160 -4.82 35.58 -9.45
N LEU A 161 -4.18 36.12 -10.49
CA LEU A 161 -4.51 35.82 -11.88
C LEU A 161 -3.67 34.65 -12.38
N ASP A 162 -4.29 33.66 -13.01
CA ASP A 162 -3.58 32.58 -13.67
C ASP A 162 -3.06 33.01 -15.03
N LEU A 163 -1.77 33.29 -15.11
CA LEU A 163 -1.12 33.70 -16.34
C LEU A 163 -1.13 32.60 -17.42
N GLY A 164 -1.12 31.36 -17.02
CA GLY A 164 -1.16 30.21 -17.95
C GLY A 164 -2.52 30.05 -18.63
N GLY A 165 -3.61 30.41 -17.95
CA GLY A 165 -4.98 30.10 -18.34
C GLY A 165 -5.30 28.61 -18.16
N ASP A 166 -4.86 27.76 -19.08
CA ASP A 166 -4.83 26.31 -18.92
C ASP A 166 -3.60 25.86 -18.17
N PRO A 167 -3.66 24.68 -17.48
CA PRO A 167 -2.48 24.10 -16.84
C PRO A 167 -1.30 23.97 -17.79
N LEU A 168 -0.09 24.38 -17.35
CA LEU A 168 1.11 24.44 -18.20
C LEU A 168 1.59 23.07 -18.69
N HIS A 169 1.23 21.98 -18.01
CA HIS A 169 1.54 20.63 -18.49
C HIS A 169 0.79 20.28 -19.78
N ARG A 170 -0.34 20.93 -20.10
CA ARG A 170 -0.98 20.82 -21.40
C ARG A 170 -0.17 21.57 -22.45
N ARG A 171 0.91 20.94 -22.95
CA ARG A 171 1.82 21.57 -23.94
C ARG A 171 1.15 21.82 -25.30
N GLY A 172 0.09 21.05 -25.64
CA GLY A 172 -0.63 21.15 -26.90
C GLY A 172 -0.37 19.98 -27.87
N TYR A 173 0.64 19.18 -27.66
CA TYR A 173 0.93 18.04 -28.55
C TYR A 173 0.08 16.80 -28.27
N ARG A 174 -0.49 16.64 -27.08
CA ARG A 174 -1.34 15.49 -26.72
C ARG A 174 -2.80 15.77 -27.03
N GLN A 175 -3.41 14.96 -27.89
CA GLN A 175 -4.84 15.03 -28.19
C GLN A 175 -5.63 13.76 -27.85
N SER A 176 -5.00 12.59 -27.88
CA SER A 176 -5.65 11.32 -27.52
C SER A 176 -5.38 10.95 -26.07
N VAL A 177 -6.44 10.58 -25.37
CA VAL A 177 -6.39 10.14 -23.97
C VAL A 177 -6.11 8.65 -23.98
N VAL A 178 -4.90 8.26 -23.60
CA VAL A 178 -4.59 6.90 -23.13
C VAL A 178 -4.95 6.87 -21.64
N GLU A 179 -5.37 5.74 -21.14
CA GLU A 179 -5.76 5.57 -19.72
C GLU A 179 -4.64 6.05 -18.78
N ALA A 180 -4.93 7.01 -17.89
CA ALA A 180 -4.04 7.60 -16.89
C ALA A 180 -2.65 8.07 -17.38
N PRO A 181 -2.53 8.98 -18.36
CA PRO A 181 -1.25 9.40 -18.91
C PRO A 181 -0.42 10.19 -17.89
N LEU A 182 0.90 9.96 -17.88
CA LEU A 182 1.84 10.76 -17.11
C LEU A 182 1.78 12.22 -17.56
N LYS A 183 1.63 13.18 -16.62
CA LYS A 183 1.63 14.61 -16.95
C LYS A 183 3.00 15.05 -17.46
N GLU A 184 3.03 15.90 -18.46
CA GLU A 184 4.25 16.35 -19.14
C GLU A 184 5.23 17.05 -18.18
N ASN A 185 4.74 17.87 -17.25
CA ASN A 185 5.60 18.53 -16.27
C ASN A 185 6.19 17.54 -15.24
N LEU A 186 5.47 16.47 -14.90
CA LEU A 186 6.02 15.40 -14.06
C LEU A 186 7.06 14.59 -14.85
N ALA A 187 6.80 14.29 -16.13
CA ALA A 187 7.78 13.63 -16.99
C ALA A 187 9.08 14.43 -17.10
N ALA A 188 8.99 15.74 -17.31
CA ALA A 188 10.15 16.63 -17.33
C ALA A 188 10.91 16.62 -15.98
N ALA A 189 10.20 16.67 -14.84
CA ALA A 189 10.82 16.58 -13.52
C ALA A 189 11.57 15.26 -13.30
N LEU A 190 11.02 14.13 -13.76
CA LEU A 190 11.66 12.81 -13.66
C LEU A 190 12.93 12.76 -14.54
N LEU A 191 12.88 13.30 -15.77
CA LEU A 191 14.04 13.43 -16.65
C LEU A 191 15.15 14.28 -16.00
N MET A 192 14.79 15.42 -15.38
CA MET A 192 15.74 16.28 -14.69
C MET A 192 16.38 15.57 -13.48
N ARG A 193 15.61 14.84 -12.69
CA ARG A 193 16.14 14.04 -11.57
C ARG A 193 17.05 12.90 -12.01
N CYS A 194 16.84 12.35 -13.19
CA CYS A 194 17.79 11.39 -13.80
C CYS A 194 19.04 12.05 -14.37
N GLY A 195 19.14 13.38 -14.36
CA GLY A 195 20.29 14.11 -14.89
C GLY A 195 20.26 14.28 -16.41
N TRP A 196 19.09 14.11 -17.05
CA TRP A 196 18.95 14.16 -18.48
C TRP A 196 19.50 15.44 -19.16
N PRO A 197 19.30 16.66 -18.60
CA PRO A 197 19.83 17.86 -19.24
C PRO A 197 21.35 17.83 -19.48
N ALA A 198 22.12 17.31 -18.52
CA ALA A 198 23.57 17.14 -18.66
C ALA A 198 23.93 16.05 -19.67
N LEU A 199 23.28 14.87 -19.56
CA LEU A 199 23.48 13.75 -20.50
C LEU A 199 23.15 14.15 -21.95
N ALA A 200 22.04 14.89 -22.15
CA ALA A 200 21.66 15.39 -23.47
C ALA A 200 22.70 16.35 -24.05
N GLY A 201 23.27 17.24 -23.22
CA GLY A 201 24.37 18.14 -23.61
C GLY A 201 25.65 17.41 -24.01
N GLU A 202 25.91 16.23 -23.45
CA GLU A 202 27.01 15.34 -23.79
C GLU A 202 26.70 14.44 -25.02
N GLY A 203 25.54 14.56 -25.62
CA GLY A 203 25.14 13.77 -26.77
C GLY A 203 24.64 12.36 -26.44
N ALA A 204 24.26 12.05 -25.21
CA ALA A 204 23.71 10.78 -24.80
C ALA A 204 22.38 10.45 -25.48
N ALA A 205 22.06 9.15 -25.64
CA ALA A 205 20.81 8.69 -26.22
C ALA A 205 19.71 8.57 -25.12
N PHE A 206 18.44 8.60 -25.55
CA PHE A 206 17.28 8.40 -24.67
C PHE A 206 16.42 7.24 -25.15
N PHE A 207 15.98 6.41 -24.22
CA PHE A 207 15.08 5.30 -24.51
C PHE A 207 14.00 5.11 -23.44
N ASP A 208 12.75 4.93 -23.88
CA ASP A 208 11.63 4.52 -23.04
C ASP A 208 11.05 3.18 -23.56
N PRO A 209 11.29 2.05 -22.86
CA PRO A 209 10.88 0.72 -23.30
C PRO A 209 9.38 0.43 -23.10
N MET A 210 8.61 1.33 -22.47
CA MET A 210 7.17 1.22 -22.27
C MET A 210 6.54 2.60 -22.46
N CYS A 211 6.74 3.18 -23.65
CA CYS A 211 6.58 4.61 -23.89
C CYS A 211 5.12 5.11 -23.87
N GLY A 212 4.14 4.22 -23.94
CA GLY A 212 2.75 4.63 -24.05
C GLY A 212 2.54 5.65 -25.17
N SER A 213 2.01 6.81 -24.86
CA SER A 213 1.80 7.92 -25.81
C SER A 213 3.07 8.76 -26.10
N GLY A 214 4.26 8.31 -25.70
CA GLY A 214 5.56 8.91 -26.02
C GLY A 214 5.98 10.09 -25.16
N THR A 215 5.36 10.31 -23.99
CA THR A 215 5.58 11.51 -23.19
C THR A 215 7.05 11.72 -22.80
N PHE A 216 7.72 10.70 -22.26
CA PHE A 216 9.14 10.81 -21.88
C PHE A 216 10.04 11.10 -23.09
N VAL A 217 9.80 10.42 -24.21
CA VAL A 217 10.62 10.57 -25.43
C VAL A 217 10.50 12.00 -25.98
N ILE A 218 9.26 12.52 -26.02
CA ILE A 218 8.98 13.90 -26.50
C ILE A 218 9.60 14.93 -25.56
N GLU A 219 9.36 14.84 -24.23
CA GLU A 219 9.93 15.80 -23.28
C GLU A 219 11.46 15.72 -23.23
N ALA A 220 12.07 14.52 -23.40
CA ALA A 220 13.52 14.36 -23.49
C ALA A 220 14.09 15.07 -24.71
N ALA A 221 13.42 14.97 -25.86
CA ALA A 221 13.82 15.66 -27.09
C ALA A 221 13.64 17.18 -26.98
N LEU A 222 12.54 17.67 -26.39
CA LEU A 222 12.32 19.10 -26.13
C LEU A 222 13.40 19.69 -25.22
N ILE A 223 13.88 18.93 -24.20
CA ILE A 223 15.00 19.35 -23.35
C ILE A 223 16.30 19.42 -24.15
N ALA A 224 16.64 18.37 -24.90
CA ALA A 224 17.86 18.29 -25.67
C ALA A 224 17.96 19.39 -26.75
N ALA A 225 16.85 19.63 -27.44
CA ALA A 225 16.75 20.65 -28.51
C ALA A 225 16.52 22.08 -27.96
N ARG A 226 16.53 22.29 -26.63
CA ARG A 226 16.28 23.60 -25.99
C ARG A 226 14.99 24.27 -26.46
N ILE A 227 13.98 23.46 -26.79
CA ILE A 227 12.65 23.94 -27.18
C ILE A 227 11.88 24.30 -25.93
N ALA A 228 11.49 25.56 -25.78
CA ALA A 228 10.66 26.01 -24.66
C ALA A 228 9.27 25.34 -24.76
N PRO A 229 8.77 24.68 -23.69
CA PRO A 229 7.54 23.93 -23.74
C PRO A 229 6.31 24.79 -24.07
N GLY A 230 6.34 26.08 -23.68
CA GLY A 230 5.29 27.04 -23.96
C GLY A 230 5.14 27.39 -25.44
N LEU A 231 6.15 27.18 -26.28
CA LEU A 231 6.06 27.42 -27.73
C LEU A 231 5.06 26.48 -28.44
N LEU A 232 4.77 25.34 -27.85
CA LEU A 232 3.81 24.36 -28.40
C LEU A 232 2.35 24.71 -28.08
N ARG A 233 2.12 25.65 -27.15
CA ARG A 233 0.80 26.06 -26.74
C ARG A 233 0.18 27.03 -27.76
N ARG A 234 -1.13 26.93 -27.91
CA ARG A 234 -1.88 27.83 -28.78
C ARG A 234 -1.83 29.27 -28.26
N ARG A 235 -1.98 29.47 -26.95
CA ARG A 235 -1.96 30.77 -26.27
C ARG A 235 -1.80 30.57 -24.77
N PHE A 236 -1.55 31.70 -24.07
CA PHE A 236 -1.59 31.82 -22.62
C PHE A 236 -2.75 32.69 -22.16
N GLY A 237 -3.17 32.56 -20.90
CA GLY A 237 -4.25 33.37 -20.32
C GLY A 237 -3.91 34.86 -20.31
N PHE A 238 -2.66 35.23 -20.02
CA PHE A 238 -2.23 36.62 -19.97
C PHE A 238 -2.29 37.34 -21.34
N GLU A 239 -2.32 36.62 -22.46
CA GLU A 239 -2.39 37.27 -23.78
C GLU A 239 -3.73 38.00 -24.05
N ARG A 240 -4.77 37.73 -23.24
CA ARG A 240 -6.06 38.40 -23.26
C ARG A 240 -6.27 39.37 -22.10
N TRP A 241 -5.31 39.47 -21.21
CA TRP A 241 -5.33 40.36 -20.08
C TRP A 241 -4.93 41.78 -20.47
N PRO A 242 -5.62 42.87 -20.02
CA PRO A 242 -5.29 44.24 -20.38
C PRO A 242 -3.87 44.70 -20.04
N GLY A 243 -3.25 44.06 -19.00
CA GLY A 243 -1.85 44.36 -18.62
C GLY A 243 -0.80 43.64 -19.49
N HIS A 244 -1.20 43.04 -20.62
CA HIS A 244 -0.29 42.36 -21.54
C HIS A 244 0.43 43.32 -22.48
N ASP A 245 1.78 43.22 -22.53
CA ASP A 245 2.60 43.89 -23.54
C ASP A 245 2.91 42.92 -24.71
N ALA A 246 2.15 43.04 -25.79
CA ALA A 246 2.28 42.15 -26.94
C ALA A 246 3.66 42.29 -27.62
N VAL A 247 4.30 43.46 -27.56
CA VAL A 247 5.62 43.68 -28.19
C VAL A 247 6.71 43.01 -27.37
N ALA A 248 6.69 43.17 -26.06
CA ALA A 248 7.63 42.47 -25.16
C ALA A 248 7.46 40.95 -25.26
N TRP A 249 6.20 40.49 -25.30
CA TRP A 249 5.90 39.05 -25.44
C TRP A 249 6.42 38.47 -26.75
N GLN A 250 6.21 39.17 -27.87
CA GLN A 250 6.68 38.73 -29.19
C GLN A 250 8.22 38.60 -29.23
N ARG A 251 8.92 39.56 -28.65
CA ARG A 251 10.41 39.47 -28.52
C ARG A 251 10.86 38.24 -27.73
N MET A 252 10.16 37.92 -26.62
CA MET A 252 10.47 36.76 -25.80
C MET A 252 10.26 35.45 -26.59
N ARG A 253 9.15 35.37 -27.34
CA ARG A 253 8.88 34.21 -28.20
C ARG A 253 9.93 34.04 -29.29
N GLU A 254 10.32 35.13 -29.95
CA GLU A 254 11.37 35.11 -31.00
C GLU A 254 12.70 34.67 -30.42
N ALA A 255 13.09 35.17 -29.24
CA ALA A 255 14.29 34.73 -28.54
C ALA A 255 14.24 33.23 -28.19
N ALA A 256 13.08 32.71 -27.74
CA ALA A 256 12.90 31.28 -27.47
C ALA A 256 12.97 30.43 -28.76
N LEU A 257 12.40 30.91 -29.87
CA LEU A 257 12.48 30.25 -31.17
C LEU A 257 13.92 30.22 -31.71
N ALA A 258 14.69 31.28 -31.53
CA ALA A 258 16.08 31.37 -31.97
C ALA A 258 17.04 30.44 -31.19
N ARG A 259 16.68 30.06 -29.96
CA ARG A 259 17.49 29.15 -29.12
C ARG A 259 17.30 27.67 -29.45
N ARG A 260 16.33 27.31 -30.30
CA ARG A 260 16.08 25.91 -30.66
C ARG A 260 17.27 25.31 -31.39
N ASP A 261 17.68 24.13 -30.95
CA ASP A 261 18.80 23.40 -31.51
C ASP A 261 18.37 22.02 -32.04
N PHE A 262 17.87 21.99 -33.25
CA PHE A 262 17.48 20.74 -33.89
C PHE A 262 18.71 19.85 -34.27
N ALA A 263 19.92 20.41 -34.32
CA ALA A 263 21.13 19.62 -34.56
C ALA A 263 21.42 18.68 -33.39
N ALA A 264 20.97 19.02 -32.19
CA ALA A 264 21.03 18.13 -31.03
C ALA A 264 20.12 16.88 -31.15
N LEU A 265 19.18 16.87 -32.11
CA LEU A 265 18.26 15.76 -32.37
C LEU A 265 18.74 14.89 -33.56
N SER A 266 19.78 14.13 -33.37
CA SER A 266 20.18 13.16 -34.42
C SER A 266 19.22 11.97 -34.44
N ARG A 267 18.92 11.47 -35.65
CA ARG A 267 17.99 10.35 -35.84
C ARG A 267 18.47 9.10 -35.09
N GLY A 268 17.54 8.44 -34.39
CA GLY A 268 17.85 7.21 -33.64
C GLY A 268 18.28 7.41 -32.20
N ARG A 269 18.67 8.63 -31.79
CA ARG A 269 19.03 8.92 -30.39
C ARG A 269 17.86 8.95 -29.43
N PHE A 270 16.63 9.21 -29.87
CA PHE A 270 15.44 9.30 -29.08
C PHE A 270 14.46 8.22 -29.50
N ARG A 271 14.35 7.18 -28.67
CA ARG A 271 13.58 5.99 -29.02
C ARG A 271 12.54 5.68 -27.95
N GLY A 272 11.39 5.18 -28.40
CA GLY A 272 10.37 4.60 -27.53
C GLY A 272 9.89 3.27 -28.09
N SER A 273 9.57 2.33 -27.21
CA SER A 273 8.88 1.11 -27.60
C SER A 273 7.72 0.83 -26.65
N ASP A 274 6.72 0.11 -27.16
CA ASP A 274 5.60 -0.38 -26.37
C ASP A 274 5.09 -1.68 -27.03
N ARG A 275 4.51 -2.57 -26.24
CA ARG A 275 3.88 -3.78 -26.75
C ARG A 275 2.54 -3.50 -27.45
N ASP A 276 1.89 -2.39 -27.10
CA ASP A 276 0.59 -1.97 -27.64
C ASP A 276 0.79 -1.11 -28.88
N GLN A 277 0.27 -1.59 -30.02
CA GLN A 277 0.31 -0.88 -31.28
C GLN A 277 -0.46 0.45 -31.23
N SER A 278 -1.53 0.55 -30.46
CA SER A 278 -2.33 1.78 -30.33
C SER A 278 -1.55 2.87 -29.59
N ALA A 279 -0.74 2.49 -28.59
CA ALA A 279 0.17 3.38 -27.88
C ALA A 279 1.25 3.93 -28.83
N ILE A 280 1.82 3.09 -29.69
CA ILE A 280 2.80 3.52 -30.71
C ILE A 280 2.19 4.51 -31.70
N HIS A 281 0.98 4.26 -32.21
CA HIS A 281 0.29 5.23 -33.08
C HIS A 281 0.05 6.57 -32.38
N ALA A 282 -0.36 6.55 -31.12
CA ALA A 282 -0.53 7.75 -30.31
C ALA A 282 0.79 8.50 -30.09
N ALA A 283 1.90 7.79 -29.84
CA ALA A 283 3.24 8.37 -29.66
C ALA A 283 3.72 9.07 -30.94
N ILE A 284 3.59 8.43 -32.09
CA ILE A 284 3.93 9.01 -33.41
C ILE A 284 3.08 10.26 -33.69
N ALA A 285 1.78 10.18 -33.47
CA ALA A 285 0.88 11.32 -33.67
C ALA A 285 1.22 12.51 -32.75
N ASN A 286 1.58 12.25 -31.48
CA ASN A 286 2.00 13.26 -30.52
C ASN A 286 3.36 13.89 -30.92
N ALA A 287 4.33 13.07 -31.35
CA ALA A 287 5.63 13.54 -31.84
C ALA A 287 5.47 14.45 -33.08
N ASN A 288 4.63 14.08 -34.03
CA ASN A 288 4.33 14.90 -35.20
C ASN A 288 3.73 16.26 -34.80
N ARG A 289 2.77 16.28 -33.87
CA ARG A 289 2.18 17.55 -33.36
C ARG A 289 3.20 18.40 -32.58
N ALA A 290 4.17 17.78 -31.92
CA ALA A 290 5.27 18.50 -31.29
C ALA A 290 6.31 19.03 -32.29
N GLY A 291 6.18 18.75 -33.59
CA GLY A 291 7.16 19.09 -34.63
C GLY A 291 8.46 18.27 -34.54
N LEU A 292 8.39 17.07 -33.94
CA LEU A 292 9.55 16.22 -33.67
C LEU A 292 9.48 14.87 -34.41
N GLY A 293 8.50 14.63 -35.27
CA GLY A 293 8.25 13.34 -35.90
C GLY A 293 9.46 12.76 -36.67
N ASP A 294 10.24 13.63 -37.33
CA ASP A 294 11.41 13.21 -38.10
C ASP A 294 12.61 12.81 -37.22
N TYR A 295 12.62 13.18 -35.98
CA TYR A 295 13.73 12.99 -35.04
C TYR A 295 13.50 11.84 -34.04
N LEU A 296 12.25 11.46 -33.79
CA LEU A 296 11.89 10.44 -32.82
C LEU A 296 11.54 9.13 -33.52
N SER A 297 11.90 8.00 -32.93
CA SER A 297 11.51 6.69 -33.44
C SER A 297 10.71 5.90 -32.41
N PHE A 298 9.61 5.30 -32.88
CA PHE A 298 8.74 4.47 -32.05
C PHE A 298 8.52 3.12 -32.73
N GLU A 299 8.63 2.04 -31.95
CA GLU A 299 8.45 0.69 -32.47
C GLU A 299 7.59 -0.15 -31.54
N ARG A 300 6.83 -1.09 -32.13
CA ARG A 300 6.14 -2.09 -31.31
C ARG A 300 7.15 -3.15 -30.87
N ARG A 301 7.37 -3.27 -29.56
CA ARG A 301 8.30 -4.23 -28.98
C ARG A 301 7.94 -4.56 -27.54
N ASP A 302 8.07 -5.84 -27.16
CA ASP A 302 7.94 -6.26 -25.77
C ASP A 302 9.24 -6.02 -25.00
N VAL A 303 9.11 -5.71 -23.71
CA VAL A 303 10.27 -5.42 -22.84
C VAL A 303 11.22 -6.63 -22.68
N ALA A 304 10.72 -7.86 -22.85
CA ALA A 304 11.54 -9.06 -22.82
C ALA A 304 12.41 -9.22 -24.10
N ALA A 305 12.10 -8.49 -25.17
CA ALA A 305 12.76 -8.60 -26.48
C ALA A 305 13.53 -7.32 -26.87
N LEU A 306 13.97 -6.52 -25.89
CA LEU A 306 14.77 -5.31 -26.18
C LEU A 306 16.09 -5.67 -26.83
N SER A 307 16.47 -4.87 -27.84
CA SER A 307 17.79 -5.01 -28.50
C SER A 307 18.86 -4.29 -27.69
N PRO A 308 20.11 -4.73 -27.74
CA PRO A 308 21.25 -4.02 -27.18
C PRO A 308 21.29 -2.57 -27.63
N ALA A 309 21.72 -1.67 -26.73
CA ALA A 309 21.95 -0.29 -27.07
C ALA A 309 23.14 -0.19 -28.07
N THR A 310 22.94 0.64 -29.09
CA THR A 310 24.02 0.94 -30.10
C THR A 310 24.90 2.09 -29.63
N GLU A 311 24.34 2.95 -28.79
CA GLU A 311 25.02 4.09 -28.18
C GLU A 311 25.70 3.69 -26.87
N PRO A 312 26.96 4.11 -26.63
CA PRO A 312 27.70 3.70 -25.42
C PRO A 312 27.16 4.32 -24.13
N ARG A 313 26.38 5.42 -24.22
CA ARG A 313 25.83 6.16 -23.09
C ARG A 313 24.41 6.65 -23.38
N GLY A 314 23.56 6.60 -22.35
CA GLY A 314 22.22 7.08 -22.46
C GLY A 314 21.46 7.07 -21.16
N LEU A 315 20.20 7.46 -21.26
CA LEU A 315 19.19 7.34 -20.20
C LEU A 315 18.07 6.42 -20.66
N VAL A 316 17.82 5.35 -19.92
CA VAL A 316 16.59 4.58 -20.02
C VAL A 316 15.69 5.08 -18.89
N LEU A 317 14.51 5.63 -19.21
CA LEU A 317 13.51 6.06 -18.22
C LEU A 317 12.16 5.49 -18.59
N VAL A 318 11.54 4.78 -17.64
CA VAL A 318 10.31 4.04 -17.86
C VAL A 318 9.29 4.25 -16.75
N ASN A 319 8.01 4.29 -17.12
CA ASN A 319 6.86 4.29 -16.23
C ASN A 319 6.04 3.01 -16.50
N PRO A 320 6.45 1.86 -15.94
CA PRO A 320 5.75 0.59 -16.16
C PRO A 320 4.38 0.63 -15.45
N PRO A 321 3.42 -0.22 -15.83
CA PRO A 321 2.15 -0.31 -15.13
C PRO A 321 2.38 -0.73 -13.66
N TYR A 322 1.70 -0.05 -12.75
CA TYR A 322 1.71 -0.38 -11.32
C TYR A 322 0.29 -0.34 -10.80
N GLY A 323 -0.22 -1.48 -10.37
CA GLY A 323 -1.54 -1.58 -9.75
C GLY A 323 -1.51 -1.21 -8.27
N ALA A 324 -2.66 -0.83 -7.73
CA ALA A 324 -2.84 -0.55 -6.31
C ALA A 324 -3.28 -1.79 -5.50
N ARG A 325 -3.54 -2.95 -6.16
CA ARG A 325 -4.06 -4.18 -5.54
C ARG A 325 -3.00 -5.28 -5.48
N LEU A 326 -3.10 -6.17 -4.48
CA LEU A 326 -2.22 -7.34 -4.33
C LEU A 326 -2.26 -8.30 -5.54
N GLU A 327 -3.41 -8.42 -6.22
CA GLU A 327 -3.56 -9.19 -7.46
C GLU A 327 -2.69 -8.64 -8.59
N ASP A 328 -2.45 -7.32 -8.60
CA ASP A 328 -1.61 -6.64 -9.58
C ASP A 328 -0.13 -7.05 -9.43
N GLU A 329 0.36 -7.34 -8.23
CA GLU A 329 1.76 -7.77 -8.01
C GLU A 329 2.06 -9.10 -8.68
N ARG A 330 1.13 -10.07 -8.63
CA ARG A 330 1.32 -11.38 -9.27
C ARG A 330 1.34 -11.29 -10.79
N THR A 331 0.51 -10.40 -11.34
CA THR A 331 0.38 -10.21 -12.79
C THR A 331 1.52 -9.35 -13.35
N LEU A 332 1.94 -8.32 -12.60
CA LEU A 332 2.95 -7.36 -13.04
C LEU A 332 4.38 -7.75 -12.67
N GLY A 333 4.59 -8.57 -11.63
CA GLY A 333 5.91 -9.05 -11.21
C GLY A 333 6.79 -9.56 -12.36
N PRO A 334 6.29 -10.50 -13.20
CA PRO A 334 7.04 -11.01 -14.35
C PRO A 334 7.46 -9.93 -15.37
N ILE A 335 6.66 -8.85 -15.51
CA ILE A 335 6.99 -7.73 -16.40
C ILE A 335 8.17 -6.94 -15.83
N TYR A 336 8.19 -6.68 -14.53
CA TYR A 336 9.32 -5.99 -13.88
C TYR A 336 10.60 -6.83 -13.90
N GLU A 337 10.48 -8.14 -13.69
CA GLU A 337 11.63 -9.06 -13.82
C GLU A 337 12.19 -9.07 -15.24
N ALA A 338 11.33 -9.15 -16.26
CA ALA A 338 11.74 -9.10 -17.66
C ALA A 338 12.40 -7.75 -17.99
N LEU A 339 11.82 -6.64 -17.52
CA LEU A 339 12.39 -5.31 -17.67
C LEU A 339 13.79 -5.24 -17.03
N GLY A 340 13.95 -5.66 -15.78
CA GLY A 340 15.25 -5.64 -15.10
C GLY A 340 16.32 -6.47 -15.80
N LYS A 341 15.98 -7.70 -16.23
CA LYS A 341 16.87 -8.57 -17.01
C LYS A 341 17.28 -7.94 -18.34
N SER A 342 16.30 -7.37 -19.08
CA SER A 342 16.58 -6.71 -20.36
C SER A 342 17.46 -5.47 -20.19
N LEU A 343 17.21 -4.65 -19.14
CA LEU A 343 18.06 -3.49 -18.85
C LEU A 343 19.49 -3.91 -18.51
N ALA A 344 19.67 -4.88 -17.64
CA ALA A 344 20.99 -5.39 -17.25
C ALA A 344 21.78 -5.96 -18.44
N ALA A 345 21.10 -6.68 -19.33
CA ALA A 345 21.76 -7.33 -20.47
C ALA A 345 22.12 -6.36 -21.61
N ASN A 346 21.25 -5.35 -21.87
CA ASN A 346 21.28 -4.61 -23.13
C ASN A 346 21.71 -3.14 -22.97
N PHE A 347 21.82 -2.59 -21.75
CA PHE A 347 22.06 -1.17 -21.53
C PHE A 347 23.23 -0.89 -20.58
N GLN A 348 24.29 -1.69 -20.69
CA GLN A 348 25.52 -1.50 -19.90
C GLN A 348 26.12 -0.10 -20.14
N GLY A 349 26.48 0.61 -19.05
CA GLY A 349 27.02 1.97 -19.10
C GLY A 349 25.95 3.08 -19.16
N TRP A 350 24.66 2.72 -19.19
CA TRP A 350 23.56 3.68 -19.20
C TRP A 350 23.08 4.01 -17.79
N VAL A 351 22.45 5.17 -17.64
CA VAL A 351 21.64 5.50 -16.47
C VAL A 351 20.25 4.93 -16.67
N GLY A 352 19.74 4.23 -15.67
CA GLY A 352 18.37 3.72 -15.64
C GLY A 352 17.51 4.48 -14.66
N GLY A 353 16.24 4.73 -15.01
CA GLY A 353 15.20 5.27 -14.14
C GLY A 353 13.91 4.48 -14.28
N VAL A 354 13.35 4.00 -13.15
CA VAL A 354 12.05 3.34 -13.14
C VAL A 354 11.14 4.08 -12.17
N PHE A 355 10.01 4.57 -12.69
CA PHE A 355 9.01 5.30 -11.93
C PHE A 355 7.84 4.37 -11.58
N THR A 356 7.61 4.10 -10.30
CA THR A 356 6.59 3.14 -9.87
C THR A 356 5.87 3.58 -8.60
N GLY A 357 4.56 3.33 -8.54
CA GLY A 357 3.72 3.49 -7.35
C GLY A 357 3.70 2.24 -6.44
N ASN A 358 4.41 1.16 -6.83
CA ASN A 358 4.42 -0.09 -6.09
C ASN A 358 5.88 -0.50 -5.73
N PRO A 359 6.34 -0.26 -4.48
CA PRO A 359 7.70 -0.60 -4.05
C PRO A 359 8.07 -2.09 -4.13
N PRO A 360 7.19 -3.06 -3.86
CA PRO A 360 7.42 -4.48 -4.12
C PRO A 360 7.80 -4.78 -5.57
N LEU A 361 7.08 -4.23 -6.55
CA LEU A 361 7.39 -4.38 -7.98
C LEU A 361 8.75 -3.74 -8.32
N GLY A 362 9.09 -2.62 -7.67
CA GLY A 362 10.42 -2.02 -7.83
C GLY A 362 11.56 -2.97 -7.42
N ARG A 363 11.36 -3.82 -6.43
CA ARG A 363 12.34 -4.86 -6.04
C ARG A 363 12.41 -6.02 -7.03
N ALA A 364 11.28 -6.35 -7.69
CA ALA A 364 11.23 -7.41 -8.70
C ALA A 364 12.09 -7.12 -9.95
N LEU A 365 12.56 -5.87 -10.16
CA LEU A 365 13.55 -5.55 -11.19
C LEU A 365 14.86 -6.31 -11.00
N GLY A 366 15.22 -6.71 -9.78
CA GLY A 366 16.52 -7.33 -9.50
C GLY A 366 17.72 -6.40 -9.75
N LEU A 367 17.48 -5.07 -9.75
CA LEU A 367 18.51 -4.05 -9.96
C LEU A 367 18.69 -3.22 -8.68
N ARG A 368 19.93 -2.93 -8.34
CA ARG A 368 20.30 -2.14 -7.16
C ARG A 368 20.13 -0.65 -7.45
N ALA A 369 19.06 -0.05 -6.93
CA ALA A 369 18.87 1.39 -6.99
C ALA A 369 19.88 2.10 -6.08
N HIS A 370 20.70 3.01 -6.64
CA HIS A 370 21.63 3.81 -5.84
C HIS A 370 20.96 5.07 -5.25
N ARG A 371 19.87 5.54 -5.85
CA ARG A 371 19.03 6.66 -5.35
C ARG A 371 17.55 6.38 -5.58
N SER A 372 16.73 6.89 -4.67
CA SER A 372 15.27 6.87 -4.79
C SER A 372 14.71 8.23 -4.43
N HIS A 373 13.80 8.74 -5.26
CA HIS A 373 13.11 10.02 -5.05
C HIS A 373 11.60 9.80 -5.03
N THR A 374 10.92 10.46 -4.09
CA THR A 374 9.45 10.40 -3.99
C THR A 374 8.80 11.48 -4.84
N PHE A 375 7.69 11.14 -5.51
CA PHE A 375 6.85 12.03 -6.29
C PHE A 375 5.38 11.66 -6.08
N LEU A 376 4.46 12.53 -6.52
CA LEU A 376 3.03 12.22 -6.61
C LEU A 376 2.59 12.17 -8.06
N ASN A 377 1.98 11.04 -8.46
CA ASN A 377 1.24 10.94 -9.73
C ASN A 377 -0.26 10.96 -9.44
N GLY A 378 -0.87 12.13 -9.55
CA GLY A 378 -2.22 12.37 -9.04
C GLY A 378 -2.24 12.21 -7.50
N ALA A 379 -3.04 11.29 -6.98
CA ALA A 379 -3.11 10.96 -5.55
C ALA A 379 -2.12 9.85 -5.12
N ILE A 380 -1.45 9.20 -6.07
CA ILE A 380 -0.59 8.03 -5.80
C ILE A 380 0.83 8.50 -5.47
N GLU A 381 1.35 8.07 -4.31
CA GLU A 381 2.76 8.22 -4.00
C GLU A 381 3.59 7.23 -4.83
N CYS A 382 4.49 7.77 -5.63
CA CYS A 382 5.37 7.00 -6.51
C CYS A 382 6.83 7.24 -6.17
N ARG A 383 7.67 6.29 -6.57
CA ARG A 383 9.12 6.39 -6.42
C ARG A 383 9.80 6.32 -7.78
N LEU A 384 10.74 7.24 -7.99
CA LEU A 384 11.73 7.14 -9.05
C LEU A 384 12.94 6.38 -8.51
N LEU A 385 13.15 5.17 -8.97
CA LEU A 385 14.34 4.36 -8.69
C LEU A 385 15.38 4.66 -9.74
N ARG A 386 16.57 5.10 -9.33
CA ARG A 386 17.68 5.42 -10.25
C ARG A 386 18.80 4.41 -10.12
N PHE A 387 19.29 3.92 -11.25
CA PHE A 387 20.32 2.91 -11.37
C PHE A 387 21.49 3.42 -12.23
N GLU A 388 22.68 2.93 -11.97
CA GLU A 388 23.79 2.92 -12.93
C GLU A 388 23.88 1.49 -13.45
N ILE A 389 23.54 1.28 -14.74
CA ILE A 389 23.46 -0.06 -15.31
C ILE A 389 24.87 -0.55 -15.65
N GLY A 390 25.40 -1.42 -14.78
CA GLY A 390 26.73 -1.98 -14.89
C GLY A 390 26.77 -3.40 -14.31
N PRO A 391 27.94 -4.06 -14.31
CA PRO A 391 28.09 -5.41 -13.77
C PRO A 391 27.61 -5.56 -12.33
N ASP A 392 27.79 -4.51 -11.50
CA ASP A 392 27.41 -4.48 -10.10
C ASP A 392 25.95 -4.03 -9.85
N ALA A 393 25.22 -3.71 -10.91
CA ALA A 393 23.84 -3.23 -10.81
C ALA A 393 22.84 -4.36 -10.51
N VAL A 394 23.16 -5.60 -10.85
CA VAL A 394 22.28 -6.75 -10.66
C VAL A 394 22.29 -7.15 -9.18
N GLU A 395 21.15 -7.08 -8.52
CA GLU A 395 21.02 -7.67 -7.19
C GLU A 395 21.11 -9.19 -7.30
N PRO A 396 21.95 -9.84 -6.48
CA PRO A 396 21.95 -11.30 -6.42
C PRO A 396 20.56 -11.81 -6.07
N ASP A 397 20.13 -12.89 -6.70
CA ASP A 397 18.84 -13.55 -6.42
C ASP A 397 18.66 -13.70 -4.89
N PRO A 398 17.55 -13.21 -4.34
CA PRO A 398 17.27 -13.31 -2.90
C PRO A 398 17.37 -14.74 -2.35
N ALA A 399 17.04 -15.76 -3.17
CA ALA A 399 17.17 -17.16 -2.79
C ALA A 399 18.66 -17.57 -2.66
N THR A 400 19.50 -17.14 -3.61
CA THR A 400 20.95 -17.37 -3.58
C THR A 400 21.60 -16.67 -2.39
N VAL A 401 21.23 -15.41 -2.12
CA VAL A 401 21.72 -14.67 -0.94
C VAL A 401 21.29 -15.34 0.36
N ARG A 402 20.04 -15.82 0.40
CA ARG A 402 19.52 -16.57 1.56
C ARG A 402 20.30 -17.86 1.77
N ALA A 403 20.50 -18.65 0.72
CA ALA A 403 21.23 -19.90 0.78
C ALA A 403 22.67 -19.71 1.27
N ALA A 404 23.41 -18.75 0.70
CA ALA A 404 24.77 -18.41 1.16
C ALA A 404 24.82 -17.96 2.63
N ARG A 405 23.80 -17.18 3.06
CA ARG A 405 23.70 -16.72 4.44
C ARG A 405 23.41 -17.88 5.41
N LEU A 406 22.53 -18.79 5.05
CA LEU A 406 22.22 -19.97 5.84
C LEU A 406 23.44 -20.90 5.94
N GLU A 407 24.15 -21.12 4.85
CA GLU A 407 25.39 -21.91 4.86
C GLU A 407 26.45 -21.30 5.79
N ALA A 408 26.66 -19.98 5.71
CA ALA A 408 27.55 -19.28 6.63
C ALA A 408 27.07 -19.32 8.09
N ALA A 409 25.77 -19.39 8.35
CA ALA A 409 25.21 -19.51 9.70
C ALA A 409 25.37 -20.91 10.28
N ARG A 410 25.32 -21.95 9.46
CA ARG A 410 25.36 -23.38 9.84
C ARG A 410 26.60 -23.77 10.60
N VAL A 411 27.75 -23.18 10.28
CA VAL A 411 29.04 -23.47 10.92
C VAL A 411 29.26 -22.73 12.24
N ARG A 412 28.36 -21.85 12.64
CA ARG A 412 28.48 -21.09 13.89
C ARG A 412 28.21 -21.98 15.10
N PRO A 413 28.89 -21.73 16.23
CA PRO A 413 28.67 -22.49 17.45
C PRO A 413 27.24 -22.52 17.95
N GLY A 414 26.53 -21.38 17.80
CA GLY A 414 25.11 -21.25 18.15
C GLY A 414 24.19 -22.17 17.37
N ALA A 415 24.41 -22.33 16.05
CA ALA A 415 23.68 -23.27 15.23
C ALA A 415 23.83 -24.72 15.72
N GLN A 416 25.04 -25.12 16.06
CA GLN A 416 25.30 -26.46 16.57
C GLN A 416 24.71 -26.71 17.97
N MET A 417 24.73 -25.71 18.86
CA MET A 417 24.06 -25.80 20.16
C MET A 417 22.53 -25.97 19.97
N PHE A 418 21.92 -25.19 19.09
CA PHE A 418 20.50 -25.32 18.79
C PHE A 418 20.16 -26.68 18.16
N ALA A 419 20.96 -27.12 17.18
CA ALA A 419 20.80 -28.45 16.56
C ALA A 419 20.85 -29.59 17.60
N ASN A 420 21.81 -29.56 18.51
CA ASN A 420 21.92 -30.57 19.55
C ASN A 420 20.72 -30.59 20.51
N ARG A 421 20.23 -29.42 20.90
CA ARG A 421 19.01 -29.32 21.72
C ARG A 421 17.80 -29.88 20.97
N LEU A 422 17.63 -29.51 19.71
CA LEU A 422 16.50 -29.96 18.87
C LEU A 422 16.56 -31.48 18.64
N ARG A 423 17.75 -32.07 18.35
CA ARG A 423 17.92 -33.52 18.20
C ARG A 423 17.53 -34.29 19.48
N LYS A 424 17.94 -33.79 20.66
CA LYS A 424 17.57 -34.36 21.94
C LYS A 424 16.03 -34.32 22.15
N ASN A 425 15.41 -33.22 21.85
CA ASN A 425 13.95 -33.10 21.94
C ASN A 425 13.24 -34.03 20.96
N LEU A 426 13.68 -34.04 19.72
CA LEU A 426 13.10 -34.86 18.64
C LEU A 426 13.15 -36.34 19.01
N GLN A 427 14.33 -36.83 19.42
CA GLN A 427 14.50 -38.22 19.83
C GLN A 427 13.51 -38.64 20.94
N ARG A 428 13.37 -37.83 21.98
CA ARG A 428 12.46 -38.07 23.09
C ARG A 428 11.00 -38.04 22.66
N LEU A 429 10.61 -36.99 21.91
CA LEU A 429 9.22 -36.76 21.55
C LEU A 429 8.75 -37.65 20.39
N GLU A 430 9.61 -38.04 19.48
CA GLU A 430 9.26 -39.05 18.46
C GLU A 430 9.04 -40.44 19.02
N ALA A 431 9.83 -40.83 20.03
CA ALA A 431 9.62 -42.12 20.73
C ALA A 431 8.25 -42.14 21.42
N TRP A 432 7.88 -41.03 22.07
CA TRP A 432 6.57 -40.87 22.68
C TRP A 432 5.45 -40.81 21.58
N ALA A 433 5.62 -40.00 20.54
CA ALA A 433 4.62 -39.82 19.48
C ALA A 433 4.31 -41.14 18.76
N ARG A 434 5.34 -41.99 18.51
CA ARG A 434 5.14 -43.31 17.92
C ARG A 434 4.40 -44.26 18.87
N ARG A 435 4.71 -44.24 20.17
CA ARG A 435 4.05 -45.12 21.17
C ARG A 435 2.57 -44.76 21.33
N ASP A 436 2.26 -43.46 21.36
CA ASP A 436 0.92 -42.89 21.63
C ASP A 436 0.13 -42.55 20.34
N ASP A 437 0.64 -42.94 19.17
CA ASP A 437 0.09 -42.68 17.84
C ASP A 437 -0.24 -41.20 17.57
N VAL A 438 0.71 -40.31 17.89
CA VAL A 438 0.58 -38.86 17.70
C VAL A 438 1.30 -38.44 16.43
N ALA A 439 0.55 -37.95 15.43
CA ALA A 439 1.10 -37.51 14.15
C ALA A 439 1.53 -36.03 14.11
N CYS A 440 0.91 -35.20 14.94
CA CYS A 440 1.21 -33.75 15.01
C CYS A 440 1.60 -33.36 16.42
N PHE A 441 2.80 -32.80 16.61
CA PHE A 441 3.32 -32.46 17.94
C PHE A 441 4.35 -31.34 17.91
N ARG A 442 4.52 -30.64 19.05
CA ARG A 442 5.52 -29.58 19.24
C ARG A 442 6.87 -30.18 19.66
N VAL A 443 7.90 -29.96 18.86
CA VAL A 443 9.25 -30.49 19.13
C VAL A 443 10.13 -29.50 19.87
N TYR A 444 9.86 -28.20 19.78
CA TYR A 444 10.65 -27.16 20.43
C TYR A 444 9.72 -25.99 20.83
N ASP A 445 9.94 -25.41 22.03
CA ASP A 445 9.15 -24.28 22.54
C ASP A 445 10.03 -23.36 23.41
N ALA A 446 10.84 -22.51 22.76
CA ALA A 446 11.75 -21.56 23.40
C ALA A 446 12.63 -22.20 24.50
N ASP A 447 13.11 -23.43 24.27
CA ASP A 447 13.91 -24.18 25.25
C ASP A 447 15.25 -23.52 25.57
N MET A 448 15.73 -22.63 24.74
CA MET A 448 16.90 -21.81 24.89
C MET A 448 16.50 -20.35 24.78
N PRO A 449 16.87 -19.48 25.75
CA PRO A 449 16.45 -18.07 25.75
C PRO A 449 16.81 -17.29 24.47
N GLU A 450 17.96 -17.66 23.85
CA GLU A 450 18.44 -17.01 22.64
C GLU A 450 17.68 -17.41 21.37
N TYR A 451 16.95 -18.53 21.41
CA TYR A 451 16.20 -19.09 20.30
C TYR A 451 14.71 -19.15 20.62
N SER A 452 14.06 -18.01 20.53
CA SER A 452 12.63 -17.83 20.84
C SER A 452 11.75 -18.36 19.73
N PHE A 453 11.70 -19.68 19.53
CA PHE A 453 10.86 -20.32 18.52
C PHE A 453 9.89 -21.33 19.14
N ALA A 454 8.74 -21.54 18.49
CA ALA A 454 7.99 -22.76 18.58
C ALA A 454 8.14 -23.54 17.27
N ILE A 455 8.41 -24.84 17.34
CA ILE A 455 8.52 -25.71 16.16
C ILE A 455 7.54 -26.84 16.31
N ASP A 456 6.54 -26.87 15.44
CA ASP A 456 5.46 -27.83 15.38
C ASP A 456 5.64 -28.71 14.16
N LEU A 457 5.58 -30.02 14.34
CA LEU A 457 5.59 -31.02 13.27
C LEU A 457 4.17 -31.48 12.99
N TYR A 458 3.81 -31.53 11.70
CA TYR A 458 2.52 -31.95 11.20
C TYR A 458 2.70 -33.08 10.20
N GLY A 459 1.85 -34.14 10.27
CA GLY A 459 1.98 -35.23 9.33
C GLY A 459 0.73 -36.08 9.16
N ASN A 460 0.67 -36.73 8.00
CA ASN A 460 -0.19 -37.86 7.65
C ASN A 460 0.47 -38.55 6.44
N GLY A 461 1.58 -39.25 6.69
CA GLY A 461 2.46 -39.77 5.61
C GLY A 461 3.55 -38.79 5.21
N GLU A 462 3.20 -37.60 4.74
CA GLU A 462 4.15 -36.50 4.53
C GLU A 462 4.23 -35.60 5.76
N ARG A 463 5.47 -35.23 6.14
CA ARG A 463 5.72 -34.39 7.32
C ARG A 463 6.07 -32.95 6.90
N TRP A 464 5.54 -32.00 7.66
CA TRP A 464 5.80 -30.54 7.54
C TRP A 464 6.27 -29.99 8.89
N ALA A 465 7.09 -28.96 8.88
CA ALA A 465 7.47 -28.21 10.06
C ALA A 465 6.96 -26.76 9.96
N CYS A 466 6.21 -26.32 10.97
CA CYS A 466 5.81 -24.94 11.15
C CYS A 466 6.70 -24.32 12.24
N VAL A 467 7.53 -23.35 11.86
CA VAL A 467 8.45 -22.64 12.75
C VAL A 467 7.83 -21.28 13.04
N GLN A 468 7.50 -21.01 14.28
CA GLN A 468 6.94 -19.74 14.72
C GLN A 468 8.00 -19.00 15.55
N GLU A 469 8.49 -17.85 15.05
CA GLU A 469 9.40 -17.00 15.80
C GLU A 469 8.60 -16.04 16.69
N TYR A 470 8.89 -16.09 17.99
CA TYR A 470 8.33 -15.10 18.93
C TYR A 470 9.07 -13.77 18.80
N ALA A 471 8.33 -12.66 18.76
CA ALA A 471 8.91 -11.33 18.67
C ALA A 471 9.88 -11.07 19.82
N ALA A 472 11.13 -10.77 19.49
CA ALA A 472 12.14 -10.40 20.47
C ALA A 472 11.80 -9.08 21.18
N PRO A 473 12.17 -8.90 22.44
CA PRO A 473 12.05 -7.63 23.14
C PRO A 473 12.74 -6.49 22.35
N PRO A 474 12.23 -5.25 22.41
CA PRO A 474 12.82 -4.11 21.70
C PRO A 474 14.28 -3.81 22.09
N THR A 475 14.73 -4.33 23.22
CA THR A 475 16.11 -4.19 23.72
C THR A 475 17.14 -5.06 22.98
N ILE A 476 16.69 -6.03 22.17
CA ILE A 476 17.59 -6.91 21.41
C ILE A 476 17.75 -6.34 19.99
N GLU A 477 18.99 -6.16 19.56
CA GLU A 477 19.31 -5.65 18.24
C GLU A 477 18.76 -6.56 17.12
N ARG A 478 18.18 -5.96 16.08
CA ARG A 478 17.61 -6.69 14.94
C ARG A 478 18.62 -7.59 14.22
N VAL A 479 19.89 -7.20 14.22
CA VAL A 479 20.98 -8.00 13.63
C VAL A 479 21.17 -9.30 14.40
N ALA A 480 21.16 -9.26 15.74
CA ALA A 480 21.26 -10.42 16.60
C ALA A 480 20.06 -11.37 16.43
N VAL A 481 18.83 -10.82 16.40
CA VAL A 481 17.60 -11.59 16.14
C VAL A 481 17.70 -12.33 14.80
N ARG A 482 18.13 -11.62 13.74
CA ARG A 482 18.30 -12.21 12.41
C ARG A 482 19.37 -13.30 12.40
N ALA A 483 20.50 -13.07 13.08
CA ALA A 483 21.58 -14.06 13.16
C ALA A 483 21.09 -15.36 13.83
N ARG A 484 20.34 -15.29 14.93
CA ARG A 484 19.76 -16.46 15.61
C ARG A 484 18.74 -17.19 14.76
N ARG A 485 17.93 -16.45 14.01
CA ARG A 485 17.00 -17.03 13.03
C ARG A 485 17.75 -17.80 11.94
N ASP A 486 18.80 -17.21 11.37
CA ASP A 486 19.59 -17.84 10.32
C ASP A 486 20.29 -19.10 10.84
N GLU A 487 20.85 -19.07 12.06
CA GLU A 487 21.43 -20.24 12.74
C GLU A 487 20.40 -21.36 12.93
N ALA A 488 19.19 -21.04 13.43
CA ALA A 488 18.13 -22.03 13.59
C ALA A 488 17.70 -22.62 12.24
N MET A 489 17.37 -21.77 11.28
CA MET A 489 16.87 -22.22 9.97
C MET A 489 17.88 -23.03 9.17
N SER A 490 19.19 -22.77 9.36
CA SER A 490 20.26 -23.47 8.64
C SER A 490 20.40 -24.95 9.01
N VAL A 491 19.98 -25.34 10.20
CA VAL A 491 20.13 -26.71 10.73
C VAL A 491 18.83 -27.52 10.71
N LEU A 492 17.67 -26.86 10.53
CA LEU A 492 16.37 -27.52 10.55
C LEU A 492 16.21 -28.63 9.51
N PRO A 493 16.60 -28.45 8.23
CA PRO A 493 16.45 -29.48 7.21
C PRO A 493 17.16 -30.77 7.59
N GLU A 494 18.41 -30.68 8.06
CA GLU A 494 19.19 -31.84 8.48
C GLU A 494 18.63 -32.49 9.74
N VAL A 495 18.32 -31.71 10.78
CA VAL A 495 17.88 -32.24 12.07
C VAL A 495 16.51 -32.88 11.98
N LEU A 496 15.59 -32.30 11.20
CA LEU A 496 14.23 -32.80 11.04
C LEU A 496 14.10 -33.83 9.91
N GLY A 497 15.11 -33.97 9.04
CA GLY A 497 15.06 -34.82 7.84
C GLY A 497 14.00 -34.35 6.84
N LEU A 498 13.83 -33.04 6.71
CA LEU A 498 12.82 -32.41 5.85
C LEU A 498 13.48 -31.52 4.81
N PRO A 499 12.97 -31.51 3.55
CA PRO A 499 13.43 -30.52 2.58
C PRO A 499 12.95 -29.10 2.95
N ASP A 500 13.68 -28.09 2.48
CA ASP A 500 13.43 -26.66 2.82
C ASP A 500 11.98 -26.22 2.52
N GLU A 501 11.38 -26.74 1.45
CA GLU A 501 10.02 -26.41 1.01
C GLU A 501 8.93 -26.88 2.00
N ARG A 502 9.28 -27.80 2.91
CA ARG A 502 8.39 -28.31 3.96
C ARG A 502 8.64 -27.69 5.33
N ILE A 503 9.51 -26.69 5.40
CA ILE A 503 9.80 -25.93 6.61
C ILE A 503 9.32 -24.49 6.44
N VAL A 504 8.21 -24.17 7.07
CA VAL A 504 7.56 -22.86 6.94
C VAL A 504 7.87 -22.01 8.16
N LEU A 505 8.46 -20.83 7.93
CA LEU A 505 8.75 -19.85 8.99
C LEU A 505 7.66 -18.78 9.05
N LYS A 506 7.10 -18.55 10.23
CA LYS A 506 6.18 -17.46 10.56
C LYS A 506 6.75 -16.60 11.68
N VAL A 507 6.53 -15.29 11.64
CA VAL A 507 6.97 -14.36 12.68
C VAL A 507 5.76 -13.85 13.45
N ARG A 508 5.58 -14.29 14.70
CA ARG A 508 4.52 -13.77 15.59
C ARG A 508 4.90 -12.39 16.11
N ARG A 509 4.31 -11.36 15.56
CA ARG A 509 4.38 -10.00 16.12
C ARG A 509 3.31 -9.84 17.19
N ARG A 510 3.57 -9.02 18.23
CA ARG A 510 2.52 -8.61 19.17
C ARG A 510 1.49 -7.76 18.37
N GLN A 511 0.37 -8.35 18.08
CA GLN A 511 -0.73 -7.66 17.41
C GLN A 511 -1.53 -6.83 18.42
N ARG A 512 -1.97 -5.65 18.00
CA ARG A 512 -2.91 -4.81 18.76
C ARG A 512 -4.23 -4.76 17.97
N GLY A 513 -5.27 -5.43 18.50
CA GLY A 513 -6.62 -5.37 17.91
C GLY A 513 -6.93 -6.48 16.91
N GLY A 514 -7.93 -6.30 16.04
CA GLY A 514 -8.55 -7.32 15.18
C GLY A 514 -7.74 -7.92 14.04
N GLU A 515 -6.44 -7.67 13.98
CA GLU A 515 -5.53 -8.19 12.93
C GLU A 515 -5.29 -9.71 12.98
N GLN A 516 -5.77 -10.39 14.01
CA GLN A 516 -5.56 -11.84 14.23
C GLN A 516 -6.27 -12.71 13.15
N TYR A 517 -7.17 -12.12 12.37
CA TYR A 517 -7.99 -12.81 11.36
C TYR A 517 -7.63 -12.43 9.92
N GLU A 518 -6.58 -11.63 9.72
CA GLU A 518 -6.15 -11.24 8.38
C GLU A 518 -5.36 -12.36 7.69
N LYS A 519 -5.60 -12.52 6.39
CA LYS A 519 -4.82 -13.43 5.56
C LYS A 519 -3.43 -12.86 5.34
N GLU A 520 -2.39 -13.66 5.64
CA GLU A 520 -0.98 -13.34 5.36
C GLU A 520 -0.55 -13.74 3.92
N GLY A 521 -1.35 -14.60 3.25
CA GLY A 521 -1.10 -15.10 1.90
C GLY A 521 -2.36 -15.55 1.19
N GLU A 522 -2.26 -15.89 -0.09
CA GLU A 522 -3.39 -16.31 -0.94
C GLU A 522 -3.08 -17.60 -1.74
N GLN A 523 -2.19 -18.45 -1.26
CA GLN A 523 -1.83 -19.68 -2.00
C GLN A 523 -2.97 -20.71 -2.05
N GLY A 524 -3.94 -20.62 -1.14
CA GLY A 524 -5.09 -21.54 -1.07
C GLY A 524 -4.72 -23.00 -0.81
N ARG A 525 -3.46 -23.28 -0.40
CA ARG A 525 -2.96 -24.65 -0.21
C ARG A 525 -3.30 -25.17 1.17
N PHE A 526 -4.14 -26.18 1.22
CA PHE A 526 -4.45 -26.93 2.42
C PHE A 526 -3.75 -28.31 2.40
N HIS A 527 -3.26 -28.70 3.57
CA HIS A 527 -2.61 -30.00 3.77
C HIS A 527 -3.44 -30.82 4.75
N GLU A 528 -3.58 -32.12 4.45
CA GLU A 528 -4.27 -33.04 5.33
C GLU A 528 -3.31 -33.56 6.40
N VAL A 529 -3.72 -33.46 7.66
CA VAL A 529 -2.97 -33.99 8.82
C VAL A 529 -3.87 -34.84 9.68
N ARG A 530 -3.28 -35.70 10.53
CA ARG A 530 -4.03 -36.64 11.37
C ARG A 530 -3.87 -36.30 12.86
N GLU A 531 -4.98 -36.36 13.59
CA GLU A 531 -5.00 -36.34 15.04
C GLU A 531 -5.92 -37.45 15.57
N GLY A 532 -5.31 -38.48 16.22
CA GLY A 532 -6.05 -39.69 16.56
C GLY A 532 -6.66 -40.37 15.32
N CYS A 533 -7.95 -40.68 15.39
CA CYS A 533 -8.70 -41.27 14.27
C CYS A 533 -9.23 -40.21 13.27
N TYR A 534 -9.08 -38.93 13.51
CA TYR A 534 -9.62 -37.85 12.68
C TYR A 534 -8.57 -37.21 11.80
N ARG A 535 -9.02 -36.67 10.64
CA ARG A 535 -8.24 -35.94 9.67
C ARG A 535 -8.62 -34.45 9.70
N PHE A 536 -7.64 -33.58 9.56
CA PHE A 536 -7.85 -32.13 9.57
C PHE A 536 -7.12 -31.47 8.43
N LEU A 537 -7.70 -30.45 7.88
CA LEU A 537 -7.03 -29.54 6.95
C LEU A 537 -6.24 -28.51 7.76
N VAL A 538 -4.98 -28.29 7.38
CA VAL A 538 -4.14 -27.21 7.91
C VAL A 538 -3.61 -26.36 6.77
N ASN A 539 -3.33 -25.11 7.04
CA ASN A 539 -2.73 -24.16 6.09
C ASN A 539 -1.50 -23.54 6.71
N PHE A 540 -0.35 -23.70 6.03
CA PHE A 540 0.93 -23.21 6.56
C PHE A 540 1.31 -21.82 6.05
N THR A 541 0.62 -21.25 5.05
CA THR A 541 1.09 -20.05 4.33
C THR A 541 0.16 -18.85 4.43
N ASP A 542 -1.15 -19.08 4.49
CA ASP A 542 -2.13 -18.02 4.26
C ASP A 542 -2.67 -17.38 5.55
N TYR A 543 -2.53 -18.06 6.68
CA TYR A 543 -3.02 -17.61 7.98
C TYR A 543 -1.92 -17.65 9.04
N LEU A 544 -2.01 -16.82 10.05
CA LEU A 544 -1.05 -16.81 11.16
C LEU A 544 -1.02 -18.17 11.87
N ASP A 545 -2.18 -18.71 12.22
CA ASP A 545 -2.34 -20.03 12.83
C ASP A 545 -2.63 -21.11 11.77
N THR A 546 -2.23 -22.33 12.04
CA THR A 546 -2.31 -23.42 11.05
C THR A 546 -3.69 -24.02 10.87
N GLY A 547 -4.64 -23.68 11.72
CA GLY A 547 -6.00 -24.26 11.73
C GLY A 547 -6.17 -25.42 12.74
N LEU A 548 -5.09 -25.89 13.39
CA LEU A 548 -5.14 -26.95 14.40
C LEU A 548 -4.21 -26.60 15.58
N PHE A 549 -4.78 -26.28 16.73
CA PHE A 549 -4.05 -26.02 17.96
C PHE A 549 -3.63 -27.34 18.65
N LEU A 550 -2.34 -27.64 18.65
CA LEU A 550 -1.83 -28.95 19.09
C LEU A 550 -1.92 -29.15 20.61
N ASP A 551 -1.90 -28.10 21.38
CA ASP A 551 -2.05 -28.13 22.85
C ASP A 551 -3.44 -28.58 23.31
N HIS A 552 -4.47 -28.41 22.48
CA HIS A 552 -5.84 -28.85 22.75
C HIS A 552 -6.15 -30.29 22.34
N ARG A 553 -5.17 -31.10 21.94
CA ARG A 553 -5.35 -32.50 21.50
C ARG A 553 -6.10 -33.35 22.51
N ILE A 554 -5.72 -33.28 23.78
CA ILE A 554 -6.38 -34.05 24.87
C ILE A 554 -7.75 -33.45 25.18
N THR A 555 -7.88 -32.12 25.16
CA THR A 555 -9.16 -31.43 25.32
C THR A 555 -10.16 -31.88 24.27
N ARG A 556 -9.78 -31.90 23.00
CA ARG A 556 -10.66 -32.36 21.89
C ARG A 556 -11.07 -33.82 22.05
N ARG A 557 -10.18 -34.72 22.48
CA ARG A 557 -10.54 -36.11 22.76
C ARG A 557 -11.61 -36.18 23.83
N ARG A 558 -11.45 -35.42 24.95
CA ARG A 558 -12.47 -35.34 25.98
C ARG A 558 -13.80 -34.75 25.48
N VAL A 559 -13.75 -33.76 24.57
CA VAL A 559 -14.95 -33.27 23.92
C VAL A 559 -15.68 -34.39 23.22
N GLY A 560 -15.00 -35.26 22.47
CA GLY A 560 -15.61 -36.42 21.84
C GLY A 560 -16.28 -37.37 22.84
N GLU A 561 -15.58 -37.68 23.94
CA GLU A 561 -16.06 -38.56 25.01
C GLU A 561 -17.33 -38.00 25.70
N LEU A 562 -17.30 -36.70 26.04
CA LEU A 562 -18.37 -36.02 26.78
C LEU A 562 -19.60 -35.69 25.89
N ALA A 563 -19.42 -35.57 24.59
CA ALA A 563 -20.50 -35.26 23.64
C ALA A 563 -21.38 -36.47 23.27
N ALA A 564 -20.93 -37.69 23.60
CA ALA A 564 -21.64 -38.90 23.23
C ALA A 564 -23.10 -38.91 23.73
N GLY A 565 -24.05 -39.12 22.80
CA GLY A 565 -25.48 -39.15 23.08
C GLY A 565 -26.12 -37.80 23.44
N ARG A 566 -25.41 -36.69 23.33
CA ARG A 566 -25.84 -35.34 23.72
C ARG A 566 -25.93 -34.42 22.52
N ARG A 567 -26.73 -33.36 22.65
CA ARG A 567 -26.64 -32.19 21.77
C ARG A 567 -25.42 -31.35 22.19
N PHE A 568 -24.56 -31.01 21.24
CA PHE A 568 -23.30 -30.33 21.47
C PHE A 568 -23.31 -28.90 20.89
N LEU A 569 -22.77 -27.95 21.66
CA LEU A 569 -22.55 -26.58 21.21
C LEU A 569 -21.05 -26.25 21.26
N ASN A 570 -20.52 -25.71 20.16
CA ASN A 570 -19.16 -25.19 20.07
C ASN A 570 -19.21 -23.67 19.83
N LEU A 571 -18.74 -22.90 20.78
CA LEU A 571 -18.67 -21.44 20.73
C LEU A 571 -17.22 -20.99 20.52
N PHE A 572 -17.02 -19.91 19.74
CA PHE A 572 -15.71 -19.47 19.27
C PHE A 572 -14.99 -20.60 18.55
N ALA A 573 -15.72 -21.22 17.64
CA ALA A 573 -15.43 -22.57 17.16
C ALA A 573 -14.20 -22.68 16.25
N TYR A 574 -13.69 -21.54 15.74
CA TYR A 574 -12.55 -21.49 14.83
C TYR A 574 -12.76 -22.47 13.66
N THR A 575 -11.81 -23.34 13.34
CA THR A 575 -11.87 -24.33 12.25
C THR A 575 -12.71 -25.58 12.57
N GLY A 576 -13.47 -25.57 13.69
CA GLY A 576 -14.40 -26.61 14.08
C GLY A 576 -13.77 -27.94 14.46
N THR A 577 -12.50 -27.96 14.87
CA THR A 577 -11.82 -29.22 15.22
C THR A 577 -12.47 -29.92 16.43
N ALA A 578 -12.98 -29.17 17.42
CA ALA A 578 -13.75 -29.72 18.52
C ALA A 578 -15.11 -30.30 18.06
N THR A 579 -15.76 -29.66 17.07
CA THR A 579 -17.01 -30.17 16.47
C THR A 579 -16.80 -31.51 15.79
N VAL A 580 -15.65 -31.70 15.08
CA VAL A 580 -15.32 -33.01 14.47
C VAL A 580 -15.21 -34.10 15.54
N HIS A 581 -14.52 -33.83 16.64
CA HIS A 581 -14.41 -34.78 17.75
C HIS A 581 -15.76 -35.06 18.41
N ALA A 582 -16.61 -34.05 18.59
CA ALA A 582 -17.96 -34.22 19.17
C ALA A 582 -18.85 -35.09 18.25
N ALA A 583 -18.89 -34.76 16.95
CA ALA A 583 -19.69 -35.47 15.97
C ALA A 583 -19.23 -36.95 15.82
N GLY A 584 -17.92 -37.16 15.68
CA GLY A 584 -17.33 -38.50 15.58
C GLY A 584 -17.38 -39.30 16.91
N GLY A 585 -17.45 -38.60 18.06
CA GLY A 585 -17.68 -39.20 19.38
C GLY A 585 -19.14 -39.57 19.65
N GLY A 586 -20.07 -39.32 18.72
CA GLY A 586 -21.46 -39.74 18.84
C GLY A 586 -22.41 -38.68 19.41
N ALA A 587 -22.09 -37.39 19.25
CA ALA A 587 -23.06 -36.33 19.52
C ALA A 587 -24.31 -36.50 18.66
N THR A 588 -25.50 -36.33 19.25
CA THR A 588 -26.78 -36.50 18.51
C THR A 588 -27.01 -35.35 17.51
N ALA A 589 -26.53 -34.18 17.82
CA ALA A 589 -26.49 -33.02 16.95
C ALA A 589 -25.40 -32.05 17.41
N THR A 590 -24.83 -31.26 16.50
CA THR A 590 -23.85 -30.21 16.85
C THR A 590 -24.28 -28.84 16.31
N THR A 591 -24.04 -27.79 17.08
CA THR A 591 -24.15 -26.39 16.65
C THR A 591 -22.78 -25.75 16.80
N THR A 592 -22.27 -25.19 15.70
CA THR A 592 -20.92 -24.56 15.62
C THR A 592 -21.10 -23.09 15.32
N VAL A 593 -20.68 -22.23 16.25
CA VAL A 593 -20.86 -20.77 16.16
C VAL A 593 -19.49 -20.09 16.10
N ASP A 594 -19.29 -19.28 15.08
CA ASP A 594 -18.10 -18.42 14.92
C ASP A 594 -18.48 -17.17 14.12
N MET A 595 -17.77 -16.08 14.35
CA MET A 595 -17.99 -14.83 13.63
C MET A 595 -17.41 -14.87 12.18
N SER A 596 -16.42 -15.71 11.94
CA SER A 596 -15.70 -15.81 10.69
C SER A 596 -16.34 -16.80 9.72
N HIS A 597 -16.85 -16.31 8.60
CA HIS A 597 -17.31 -17.15 7.50
C HIS A 597 -16.22 -18.12 7.01
N THR A 598 -15.00 -17.63 6.86
CA THR A 598 -13.84 -18.44 6.41
C THR A 598 -13.58 -19.63 7.33
N TYR A 599 -13.63 -19.42 8.64
CA TYR A 599 -13.40 -20.51 9.60
C TYR A 599 -14.56 -21.48 9.68
N LEU A 600 -15.79 -21.01 9.51
CA LEU A 600 -16.95 -21.92 9.41
C LEU A 600 -16.92 -22.79 8.14
N ASP A 601 -16.49 -22.24 7.02
CA ASP A 601 -16.30 -23.04 5.80
C ASP A 601 -15.16 -24.07 5.96
N TRP A 602 -14.09 -23.68 6.67
CA TRP A 602 -13.05 -24.63 7.03
C TRP A 602 -13.57 -25.74 7.97
N ALA A 603 -14.40 -25.40 8.96
CA ALA A 603 -15.07 -26.35 9.85
C ALA A 603 -15.95 -27.33 9.08
N LYS A 604 -16.76 -26.86 8.13
CA LYS A 604 -17.57 -27.72 7.25
C LYS A 604 -16.68 -28.69 6.45
N ARG A 605 -15.58 -28.22 5.90
CA ARG A 605 -14.60 -29.05 5.17
C ARG A 605 -13.96 -30.10 6.08
N ASN A 606 -13.63 -29.74 7.32
CA ASN A 606 -13.08 -30.67 8.31
C ASN A 606 -14.10 -31.78 8.68
N LEU A 607 -15.39 -31.46 8.84
CA LEU A 607 -16.44 -32.45 9.05
C LEU A 607 -16.58 -33.38 7.82
N ALA A 608 -16.67 -32.78 6.63
CA ALA A 608 -16.79 -33.54 5.38
C ALA A 608 -15.62 -34.48 5.15
N LEU A 609 -14.39 -34.06 5.44
CA LEU A 609 -13.17 -34.85 5.34
C LEU A 609 -13.24 -36.15 6.17
N ASN A 610 -13.98 -36.11 7.27
CA ASN A 610 -14.16 -37.27 8.17
C ASN A 610 -15.45 -38.04 7.92
N GLY A 611 -16.20 -37.73 6.85
CA GLY A 611 -17.47 -38.42 6.55
C GLY A 611 -18.59 -38.06 7.53
N LEU A 612 -18.47 -36.97 8.28
CA LEU A 612 -19.39 -36.54 9.31
C LEU A 612 -20.38 -35.45 8.84
N ALA A 613 -20.40 -35.13 7.55
CA ALA A 613 -21.34 -34.15 7.03
C ALA A 613 -22.80 -34.64 7.11
N GLY A 614 -23.70 -33.79 7.60
CA GLY A 614 -25.10 -34.13 7.73
C GLY A 614 -25.95 -32.96 8.27
N PRO A 615 -27.29 -33.03 8.11
CA PRO A 615 -28.21 -31.96 8.50
C PRO A 615 -28.28 -31.75 10.03
N GLN A 616 -27.84 -32.71 10.84
CA GLN A 616 -27.74 -32.61 12.29
C GLN A 616 -26.59 -31.70 12.77
N HIS A 617 -25.70 -31.28 11.88
CA HIS A 617 -24.55 -30.42 12.18
C HIS A 617 -24.80 -29.00 11.66
N GLY A 618 -25.24 -28.10 12.53
CA GLY A 618 -25.51 -26.69 12.20
C GLY A 618 -24.26 -25.82 12.31
N PHE A 619 -24.15 -24.83 11.39
CA PHE A 619 -23.11 -23.81 11.40
C PHE A 619 -23.77 -22.42 11.41
N VAL A 620 -23.39 -21.58 12.34
CA VAL A 620 -23.98 -20.25 12.55
C VAL A 620 -22.89 -19.20 12.49
N GLN A 621 -22.97 -18.30 11.53
CA GLN A 621 -22.09 -17.14 11.46
C GLN A 621 -22.68 -16.01 12.33
N ALA A 622 -22.15 -15.83 13.53
CA ALA A 622 -22.63 -14.81 14.46
C ALA A 622 -21.52 -14.41 15.44
N ASP A 623 -21.67 -13.24 16.03
CA ASP A 623 -20.99 -12.92 17.29
C ASP A 623 -21.54 -13.82 18.38
N CYS A 624 -20.68 -14.60 19.04
CA CYS A 624 -21.09 -15.57 20.05
C CYS A 624 -21.86 -14.95 21.21
N LEU A 625 -21.54 -13.72 21.62
CA LEU A 625 -22.21 -13.05 22.73
C LEU A 625 -23.65 -12.67 22.36
N SER A 626 -23.83 -12.03 21.19
CA SER A 626 -25.16 -11.67 20.67
C SER A 626 -26.00 -12.91 20.40
N TRP A 627 -25.39 -13.94 19.81
CA TRP A 627 -26.07 -15.19 19.51
C TRP A 627 -26.58 -15.91 20.77
N LEU A 628 -25.80 -15.88 21.87
CA LEU A 628 -26.22 -16.48 23.15
C LEU A 628 -27.49 -15.84 23.70
N ASP A 629 -27.63 -14.53 23.57
CA ASP A 629 -28.81 -13.81 24.03
C ASP A 629 -30.06 -14.16 23.20
N ASP A 630 -29.89 -14.25 21.86
CA ASP A 630 -30.95 -14.65 20.93
C ASP A 630 -31.38 -16.11 21.13
N ALA A 631 -30.41 -17.03 21.29
CA ALA A 631 -30.62 -18.47 21.44
C ALA A 631 -31.29 -18.84 22.79
N ALA A 632 -31.18 -18.00 23.80
CA ALA A 632 -31.82 -18.20 25.11
C ALA A 632 -33.34 -17.95 25.14
N ALA A 633 -33.95 -17.53 24.02
CA ALA A 633 -35.38 -17.30 23.89
C ALA A 633 -36.23 -18.55 24.26
N PRO A 634 -37.46 -18.39 24.73
CA PRO A 634 -38.36 -19.50 25.04
C PRO A 634 -38.55 -20.43 23.80
N GLY A 635 -38.40 -21.73 23.99
CA GLY A 635 -38.46 -22.74 22.90
C GLY A 635 -37.16 -22.93 22.13
N GLY A 636 -36.09 -22.23 22.46
CA GLY A 636 -34.76 -22.42 21.87
C GLY A 636 -34.16 -23.78 22.20
N ALA A 637 -33.19 -24.19 21.41
CA ALA A 637 -32.46 -25.45 21.60
C ALA A 637 -31.72 -25.46 22.94
N ARG A 638 -31.69 -26.62 23.60
CA ARG A 638 -30.89 -26.87 24.80
C ARG A 638 -29.80 -27.87 24.48
N TYR A 639 -28.69 -27.79 25.20
CA TYR A 639 -27.48 -28.57 24.95
C TYR A 639 -27.06 -29.35 26.19
N GLY A 640 -26.75 -30.61 26.00
CA GLY A 640 -26.23 -31.44 27.10
C GLY A 640 -24.74 -31.20 27.36
N PHE A 641 -24.02 -30.70 26.32
CA PHE A 641 -22.61 -30.39 26.45
C PHE A 641 -22.19 -29.19 25.59
N VAL A 642 -21.38 -28.29 26.18
CA VAL A 642 -20.85 -27.08 25.52
C VAL A 642 -19.34 -27.04 25.62
N PHE A 643 -18.66 -26.80 24.52
CA PHE A 643 -17.25 -26.40 24.48
C PHE A 643 -17.15 -24.89 24.26
N LEU A 644 -16.36 -24.22 25.10
CA LEU A 644 -16.23 -22.79 25.16
C LEU A 644 -14.76 -22.41 25.29
N ASP A 645 -14.17 -21.86 24.23
CA ASP A 645 -12.77 -21.45 24.17
C ASP A 645 -12.64 -20.03 23.60
N PRO A 646 -13.02 -19.00 24.39
CA PRO A 646 -13.05 -17.63 23.95
C PRO A 646 -11.63 -17.05 23.77
N PRO A 647 -11.44 -16.10 22.85
CA PRO A 647 -10.17 -15.38 22.71
C PRO A 647 -9.87 -14.57 23.99
N THR A 648 -8.59 -14.34 24.27
CA THR A 648 -8.17 -13.50 25.42
C THR A 648 -8.80 -12.12 25.38
N THR A 649 -8.80 -11.49 24.22
CA THR A 649 -9.48 -10.21 23.95
C THR A 649 -10.05 -10.21 22.54
N SER A 650 -11.22 -9.62 22.36
CA SER A 650 -11.82 -9.42 21.03
C SER A 650 -12.36 -8.00 20.91
N ARG A 651 -12.11 -7.36 19.76
CA ARG A 651 -12.72 -6.08 19.38
C ARG A 651 -13.28 -6.22 17.97
N SER A 652 -14.57 -6.15 17.82
CA SER A 652 -15.26 -6.10 16.55
C SER A 652 -15.87 -4.72 16.35
N LYS A 653 -15.95 -4.24 15.09
CA LYS A 653 -16.68 -3.01 14.72
C LYS A 653 -18.19 -3.08 15.06
N ARG A 654 -18.69 -4.27 15.39
CA ARG A 654 -20.10 -4.56 15.77
C ARG A 654 -20.32 -4.66 17.28
N MET A 655 -19.26 -4.55 18.10
CA MET A 655 -19.32 -4.61 19.55
C MET A 655 -19.19 -3.20 20.14
N GLU A 656 -20.14 -2.78 20.98
CA GLU A 656 -20.07 -1.50 21.70
C GLU A 656 -18.92 -1.49 22.73
N GLN A 657 -18.63 -2.64 23.34
CA GLN A 657 -17.48 -2.82 24.26
C GLN A 657 -16.70 -4.07 23.86
N GLY A 658 -15.37 -3.97 23.83
CA GLY A 658 -14.50 -5.12 23.53
C GLY A 658 -14.63 -6.19 24.64
N PHE A 659 -14.59 -7.47 24.24
CA PHE A 659 -14.56 -8.62 25.14
C PHE A 659 -13.15 -8.80 25.74
N ASP A 660 -13.10 -9.10 27.04
CA ASP A 660 -11.88 -9.50 27.77
C ASP A 660 -12.21 -10.72 28.64
N VAL A 661 -11.53 -11.85 28.41
CA VAL A 661 -11.86 -13.12 29.07
C VAL A 661 -11.76 -13.03 30.59
N GLN A 662 -10.79 -12.30 31.16
CA GLN A 662 -10.65 -12.17 32.60
C GLN A 662 -11.80 -11.38 33.22
N ARG A 663 -12.27 -10.33 32.55
CA ARG A 663 -13.35 -9.47 33.03
C ARG A 663 -14.71 -10.12 32.82
N ASP A 664 -14.92 -10.76 31.69
CA ASP A 664 -16.26 -11.07 31.17
C ASP A 664 -16.64 -12.56 31.30
N HIS A 665 -15.72 -13.44 31.78
CA HIS A 665 -15.95 -14.90 31.81
C HIS A 665 -17.16 -15.31 32.64
N VAL A 666 -17.44 -14.67 33.79
CA VAL A 666 -18.60 -15.01 34.63
C VAL A 666 -19.91 -14.77 33.86
N ALA A 667 -20.08 -13.56 33.30
CA ALA A 667 -21.25 -13.23 32.51
C ALA A 667 -21.41 -14.12 31.26
N LEU A 668 -20.31 -14.49 30.64
CA LEU A 668 -20.31 -15.43 29.50
C LEU A 668 -20.78 -16.83 29.92
N LEU A 669 -20.25 -17.38 31.02
CA LEU A 669 -20.64 -18.69 31.56
C LEU A 669 -22.12 -18.72 32.03
N GLU A 670 -22.59 -17.65 32.62
CA GLU A 670 -24.03 -17.50 33.02
C GLU A 670 -24.94 -17.47 31.77
N ARG A 671 -24.56 -16.82 30.68
CA ARG A 671 -25.32 -16.84 29.43
C ARG A 671 -25.37 -18.25 28.84
N VAL A 672 -24.23 -18.97 28.84
CA VAL A 672 -24.14 -20.37 28.35
C VAL A 672 -25.02 -21.28 29.24
N ALA A 673 -25.05 -21.07 30.57
CA ALA A 673 -25.87 -21.85 31.49
C ALA A 673 -27.35 -21.88 31.10
N ARG A 674 -27.89 -20.76 30.59
CA ARG A 674 -29.28 -20.66 30.12
C ARG A 674 -29.63 -21.61 28.98
N LEU A 675 -28.61 -22.06 28.24
CA LEU A 675 -28.75 -23.00 27.10
C LEU A 675 -28.50 -24.44 27.50
N LEU A 676 -28.10 -24.73 28.75
CA LEU A 676 -27.85 -26.10 29.18
C LEU A 676 -29.14 -26.85 29.48
N GLU A 677 -29.12 -28.13 29.22
CA GLU A 677 -30.05 -29.12 29.75
C GLU A 677 -29.80 -29.31 31.28
N PRO A 678 -30.79 -29.75 32.08
CA PRO A 678 -30.53 -30.13 33.46
C PRO A 678 -29.37 -31.13 33.57
N GLY A 679 -28.37 -30.83 34.40
CA GLY A 679 -27.15 -31.62 34.50
C GLY A 679 -26.20 -31.50 33.34
N GLY A 680 -26.41 -30.52 32.42
CA GLY A 680 -25.53 -30.21 31.31
C GLY A 680 -24.17 -29.72 31.77
N THR A 681 -23.17 -29.86 30.93
CA THR A 681 -21.76 -29.61 31.25
C THR A 681 -21.15 -28.62 30.27
N ILE A 682 -20.32 -27.70 30.78
CA ILE A 682 -19.44 -26.82 29.98
C ILE A 682 -18.02 -27.30 30.15
N LEU A 683 -17.28 -27.49 29.07
CA LEU A 683 -15.82 -27.51 29.09
C LEU A 683 -15.37 -26.11 28.66
N PHE A 684 -14.89 -25.34 29.65
CA PHE A 684 -14.36 -23.99 29.44
C PHE A 684 -12.85 -24.04 29.39
N SER A 685 -12.24 -23.44 28.35
CA SER A 685 -10.81 -23.28 28.25
C SER A 685 -10.41 -21.87 27.82
N ASN A 686 -9.17 -21.48 28.07
CA ASN A 686 -8.56 -20.29 27.49
C ASN A 686 -7.04 -20.35 27.57
N ASN A 687 -6.35 -19.52 26.78
CA ASN A 687 -4.90 -19.45 26.69
C ASN A 687 -4.28 -18.22 27.40
N TYR A 688 -5.05 -17.48 28.20
CA TYR A 688 -4.55 -16.35 28.95
C TYR A 688 -3.73 -16.80 30.17
N GLN A 689 -2.42 -16.67 30.14
CA GLN A 689 -1.48 -17.18 31.14
C GLN A 689 -1.71 -16.67 32.59
N ARG A 690 -2.42 -15.55 32.75
CA ARG A 690 -2.72 -14.94 34.06
C ARG A 690 -4.18 -15.10 34.45
N PHE A 691 -4.94 -15.89 33.71
CA PHE A 691 -6.36 -16.11 33.97
C PHE A 691 -6.61 -16.73 35.33
N ARG A 692 -7.65 -16.25 36.00
CA ARG A 692 -8.18 -16.79 37.24
C ARG A 692 -9.68 -16.92 37.13
N LEU A 693 -10.18 -18.14 37.25
CA LEU A 693 -11.62 -18.38 37.27
C LEU A 693 -12.20 -17.90 38.59
N ASP A 694 -13.26 -17.07 38.53
CA ASP A 694 -14.01 -16.62 39.73
C ASP A 694 -15.02 -17.70 40.13
N THR A 695 -14.52 -18.67 40.90
CA THR A 695 -15.36 -19.78 41.40
C THR A 695 -16.42 -19.32 42.41
N GLY A 696 -16.21 -18.17 43.10
CA GLY A 696 -17.14 -17.62 44.04
C GLY A 696 -18.43 -17.09 43.38
N ALA A 697 -18.29 -16.47 42.21
CA ALA A 697 -19.43 -16.00 41.43
C ALA A 697 -20.19 -17.12 40.71
N LEU A 698 -19.58 -18.29 40.50
CA LEU A 698 -20.13 -19.41 39.73
C LEU A 698 -20.79 -20.49 40.58
N GLY A 699 -21.48 -20.13 41.67
CA GLY A 699 -22.11 -21.04 42.62
C GLY A 699 -23.18 -22.00 42.06
N ALA A 700 -23.73 -21.70 40.89
CA ALA A 700 -24.64 -22.59 40.17
C ALA A 700 -24.00 -23.85 39.59
N PHE A 701 -22.65 -23.91 39.58
CA PHE A 701 -21.90 -25.01 38.97
C PHE A 701 -21.12 -25.81 40.00
N GLU A 702 -20.98 -27.11 39.73
CA GLU A 702 -19.90 -27.93 40.26
C GLU A 702 -18.72 -27.79 39.34
N ILE A 703 -17.53 -27.35 39.86
CA ILE A 703 -16.37 -26.95 39.07
C ILE A 703 -15.21 -27.90 39.34
N GLU A 704 -14.65 -28.48 38.28
CA GLU A 704 -13.44 -29.31 38.31
C GLU A 704 -12.35 -28.67 37.46
N ASP A 705 -11.17 -28.38 38.01
CA ASP A 705 -9.98 -27.97 37.27
C ASP A 705 -9.31 -29.17 36.62
N ILE A 706 -9.42 -29.23 35.29
CA ILE A 706 -8.83 -30.31 34.49
C ILE A 706 -7.57 -29.87 33.72
N THR A 707 -7.01 -28.71 34.02
CA THR A 707 -5.87 -28.11 33.31
C THR A 707 -4.72 -29.08 33.14
N ARG A 708 -4.27 -29.68 34.27
CA ARG A 708 -3.12 -30.61 34.24
C ARG A 708 -3.41 -31.90 33.43
N ALA A 709 -4.65 -32.33 33.42
CA ALA A 709 -5.10 -33.52 32.72
C ALA A 709 -5.28 -33.32 31.23
N THR A 710 -5.34 -32.06 30.75
CA THR A 710 -5.53 -31.71 29.35
C THR A 710 -4.26 -31.25 28.64
N ILE A 711 -3.17 -30.96 29.39
CA ILE A 711 -1.87 -30.55 28.78
C ILE A 711 -1.15 -31.79 28.20
N PRO A 712 -0.88 -31.82 26.89
CA PRO A 712 -0.20 -32.94 26.24
C PRO A 712 1.29 -33.01 26.62
N GLU A 713 1.92 -34.15 26.43
CA GLU A 713 3.32 -34.44 26.78
C GLU A 713 4.31 -33.43 26.15
N ASP A 714 4.08 -33.07 24.90
CA ASP A 714 4.90 -32.13 24.13
C ASP A 714 4.78 -30.67 24.61
N PHE A 715 3.75 -30.36 25.41
CA PHE A 715 3.53 -29.04 26.05
C PHE A 715 3.80 -29.04 27.57
N LYS A 716 4.14 -30.14 28.18
CA LYS A 716 4.37 -30.24 29.66
C LYS A 716 5.41 -29.25 30.21
N ARG A 717 6.35 -28.79 29.36
CA ARG A 717 7.32 -27.74 29.72
C ARG A 717 6.69 -26.36 29.91
N ASN A 718 5.50 -26.12 29.33
CA ASN A 718 4.72 -24.91 29.47
C ASN A 718 3.36 -25.22 30.12
N ALA A 719 3.37 -25.41 31.46
CA ALA A 719 2.16 -25.74 32.21
C ALA A 719 1.05 -24.65 32.17
N ARG A 720 1.30 -23.52 31.53
CA ARG A 720 0.39 -22.39 31.34
C ARG A 720 0.03 -22.14 29.87
N ILE A 721 0.18 -23.14 29.02
CA ILE A 721 -0.14 -23.01 27.60
C ILE A 721 -1.63 -22.76 27.39
N HIS A 722 -2.47 -23.47 28.17
CA HIS A 722 -3.90 -23.20 28.35
C HIS A 722 -4.33 -23.57 29.77
N ALA A 723 -5.54 -23.19 30.15
CA ALA A 723 -6.22 -23.62 31.34
C ALA A 723 -7.60 -24.15 30.97
N ALA A 724 -8.09 -25.19 31.66
CA ALA A 724 -9.37 -25.82 31.33
C ALA A 724 -10.12 -26.31 32.58
N TRP A 725 -11.43 -26.14 32.57
CA TRP A 725 -12.35 -26.54 33.64
C TRP A 725 -13.56 -27.26 33.07
N LEU A 726 -14.07 -28.22 33.83
CA LEU A 726 -15.41 -28.76 33.65
C LEU A 726 -16.38 -28.06 34.64
N LEU A 727 -17.45 -27.48 34.15
CA LEU A 727 -18.49 -26.84 34.92
C LEU A 727 -19.81 -27.60 34.67
N LYS A 728 -20.32 -28.32 35.68
CA LYS A 728 -21.57 -29.04 35.62
C LYS A 728 -22.66 -28.23 36.29
N LEU A 729 -23.76 -27.97 35.59
CA LEU A 729 -24.91 -27.26 36.16
C LEU A 729 -25.56 -28.13 37.22
N ARG A 730 -25.75 -27.56 38.43
CA ARG A 730 -26.37 -28.21 39.58
C ARG A 730 -27.87 -28.45 39.44
#